data_ec4f6ea4d904b9cbf27cd51b48f056b8
#
_entry.id   ec4f6ea4d904b9cbf27cd51b48f056b8
#
_cell.length_a   1.000
_cell.length_b   1.000
_cell.length_c   1.000
_cell.angle_alpha   90.00
_cell.angle_beta   90.00
_cell.angle_gamma   90.00
#
_symmetry.space_group_name_H-M   'P 1'
#
loop_
_entity.id
_entity.type
_entity.pdbx_description
1 polymer ?
#
loop_
_entity_poly.entity_id
_entity_poly.type
_entity_poly.pdbx_seq_one_letter_code
_entity_poly.pdbx_strand_id
1 'polypeptide(L)'
;MTAVAVQLPVGFAGAGEDKWPRPRTFPRADQLDRSVEVLPGVGPAVKKKLERLGLSTVVDLLLHRPFRYEEPVPERRIAELGADEEVAISGEVLTVSKRRRGRLQMLTARVSDGSATISATWFNQPWLERQLQPGTPVRLRGRQGRYGFDVRSFDIGGGEATADFAPVYPASEEITAKKLRELVGAALPGSYADPLPAALKEHESLPERTDALWAIHRPRSLAEAETGRRRLAFDELIFLQVGLALRRRERETEVAPALDAPAELVVRYREVLPFELTEHQERAIAEIDADLRRTVPMQRLLQGDVGSGKTVVALYALLRAVEARRQGALMAPTETLAEQHFLTLDEPCRQLGVTCALLTSSSPKRERDLAPVADIVVGTHALIQEGVQLDNLAVAVVDEQHRFGVEQRKALTEARTPHVLHMTATPIPRTLALTVYGNLAVSEIAKPPANRKPIKTAWVTEDRSAEAYSRLRKHLDAGRQAYVVCPLIEESETSQARAAEAEAERLRRAELRGYRVGLLHGRLRAADRRELMARFKAHDLDVLVATTVIEVGVDVPNATIMIVQEADRFGLAQLHQLRGRVGRGAEQSYCLLISRAREDLTDSAVARLEALVRTTDGFELAEVDLDIRGGGQLLGTRQSGLTDLHFAHIRKDRQLLERARELADELVDLEGPLRDEVERLFAGRDLSAG
;
A
#
# COMPACT_ATOMS: atom_id res chain seq x y z
N MET A 1 -25.68 -21.83 15.90
CA MET A 1 -25.43 -22.45 14.57
C MET A 1 -24.23 -23.36 14.74
N THR A 2 -24.47 -24.65 14.63
CA THR A 2 -23.48 -25.71 14.85
C THR A 2 -22.40 -25.62 13.78
N ALA A 3 -21.13 -25.53 14.19
CA ALA A 3 -19.99 -25.62 13.30
C ALA A 3 -20.10 -26.93 12.52
N VAL A 4 -20.20 -26.83 11.20
CA VAL A 4 -20.08 -27.99 10.32
C VAL A 4 -18.59 -28.34 10.30
N ALA A 5 -18.22 -29.35 11.08
CA ALA A 5 -16.90 -29.96 10.98
C ALA A 5 -16.76 -30.42 9.52
N VAL A 6 -15.75 -29.90 8.83
CA VAL A 6 -15.36 -30.37 7.51
C VAL A 6 -14.94 -31.83 7.64
N GLN A 7 -15.87 -32.74 7.37
CA GLN A 7 -15.53 -34.16 7.26
C GLN A 7 -14.69 -34.33 5.99
N LEU A 8 -13.39 -34.55 6.17
CA LEU A 8 -12.54 -34.97 5.08
C LEU A 8 -13.09 -36.27 4.47
N PRO A 9 -13.16 -36.39 3.13
CA PRO A 9 -13.76 -37.55 2.49
C PRO A 9 -13.06 -38.84 2.94
N VAL A 10 -13.83 -39.78 3.44
CA VAL A 10 -13.36 -41.12 3.77
C VAL A 10 -12.88 -41.78 2.46
N GLY A 11 -11.62 -42.18 2.45
CA GLY A 11 -11.03 -42.72 1.25
C GLY A 11 -11.74 -43.93 0.66
N PHE A 12 -11.40 -44.18 -0.59
CA PHE A 12 -11.83 -45.39 -1.32
C PHE A 12 -11.56 -46.61 -0.45
N ALA A 13 -12.58 -47.37 -0.06
CA ALA A 13 -12.55 -48.51 0.81
C ALA A 13 -12.61 -48.29 2.34
N GLY A 14 -13.01 -47.13 2.82
CA GLY A 14 -13.27 -46.90 4.26
C GLY A 14 -12.06 -46.97 5.16
N ALA A 15 -10.84 -46.79 4.64
CA ALA A 15 -9.62 -46.68 5.43
C ALA A 15 -9.55 -45.32 6.11
N GLY A 16 -9.35 -45.29 7.43
CA GLY A 16 -9.12 -44.05 8.18
C GLY A 16 -7.89 -43.30 7.68
N GLU A 17 -7.84 -42.00 7.95
CA GLU A 17 -6.80 -41.04 7.48
C GLU A 17 -5.36 -41.48 7.74
N ASP A 18 -5.10 -42.19 8.82
CA ASP A 18 -3.77 -42.68 9.19
C ASP A 18 -3.20 -43.81 8.28
N LYS A 19 -4.01 -44.35 7.38
CA LYS A 19 -3.62 -45.43 6.48
C LYS A 19 -3.53 -45.06 5.01
N TRP A 20 -3.77 -43.80 4.68
CA TRP A 20 -3.53 -43.33 3.35
C TRP A 20 -2.04 -43.30 3.06
N PRO A 21 -1.59 -43.84 1.91
CA PRO A 21 -0.28 -43.48 1.43
C PRO A 21 -0.33 -41.96 1.30
N ARG A 22 0.56 -41.25 2.04
CA ARG A 22 0.76 -39.81 1.83
C ARG A 22 0.71 -39.59 0.32
N PRO A 23 -0.15 -38.68 -0.20
CA PRO A 23 -0.21 -38.46 -1.62
C PRO A 23 1.24 -38.34 -2.07
N ARG A 24 1.63 -39.10 -3.10
CA ARG A 24 2.97 -38.96 -3.65
C ARG A 24 3.08 -37.49 -3.99
N THR A 25 3.68 -36.76 -3.10
CA THR A 25 4.02 -35.36 -3.33
C THR A 25 5.00 -35.42 -4.47
N PHE A 26 4.46 -35.28 -5.70
CA PHE A 26 5.34 -34.79 -6.75
C PHE A 26 5.91 -33.51 -6.16
N PRO A 27 7.22 -33.44 -5.94
CA PRO A 27 7.80 -32.22 -5.40
C PRO A 27 7.45 -31.10 -6.39
N ARG A 28 6.40 -30.38 -6.08
CA ARG A 28 5.89 -29.29 -6.89
C ARG A 28 6.92 -28.19 -7.02
N ALA A 29 7.66 -27.94 -5.95
CA ALA A 29 8.83 -27.08 -5.92
C ALA A 29 9.75 -27.34 -7.13
N ASP A 30 10.01 -28.60 -7.45
CA ASP A 30 10.91 -28.98 -8.53
C ASP A 30 10.49 -28.52 -9.94
N GLN A 31 9.21 -28.31 -10.20
CA GLN A 31 8.75 -27.94 -11.53
C GLN A 31 8.53 -26.42 -11.69
N LEU A 32 7.94 -25.79 -10.68
CA LEU A 32 7.60 -24.35 -10.73
C LEU A 32 8.78 -23.46 -10.37
N ASP A 33 9.61 -23.89 -9.44
CA ASP A 33 10.79 -23.13 -9.01
C ASP A 33 12.00 -23.32 -9.93
N ARG A 34 11.87 -24.11 -11.02
CA ARG A 34 12.90 -24.22 -12.03
C ARG A 34 13.17 -22.88 -12.71
N SER A 35 14.44 -22.62 -13.00
CA SER A 35 14.83 -21.47 -13.80
C SER A 35 14.08 -21.47 -15.14
N VAL A 36 13.72 -20.28 -15.63
CA VAL A 36 13.12 -20.09 -16.96
C VAL A 36 13.98 -20.66 -18.11
N GLU A 37 15.25 -20.96 -17.88
CA GLU A 37 16.17 -21.58 -18.86
C GLU A 37 15.73 -22.97 -19.32
N VAL A 38 14.90 -23.67 -18.55
CA VAL A 38 14.36 -24.98 -18.95
C VAL A 38 13.35 -24.88 -20.10
N LEU A 39 12.85 -23.67 -20.36
CA LEU A 39 11.84 -23.44 -21.40
C LEU A 39 12.49 -23.33 -22.79
N PRO A 40 11.85 -23.90 -23.84
CA PRO A 40 12.33 -23.75 -25.20
C PRO A 40 12.49 -22.29 -25.61
N GLY A 41 13.63 -21.93 -26.19
CA GLY A 41 13.91 -20.58 -26.67
C GLY A 41 14.35 -19.58 -25.60
N VAL A 42 14.69 -20.06 -24.38
CA VAL A 42 15.33 -19.26 -23.34
C VAL A 42 16.79 -19.63 -23.22
N GLY A 43 17.65 -18.88 -23.92
CA GLY A 43 19.10 -18.94 -23.72
C GLY A 43 19.55 -17.84 -22.72
N PRO A 44 20.87 -17.78 -22.39
CA PRO A 44 21.41 -16.85 -21.38
C PRO A 44 21.04 -15.38 -21.61
N ALA A 45 20.96 -14.94 -22.87
CA ALA A 45 20.59 -13.58 -23.22
C ALA A 45 19.12 -13.27 -22.94
N VAL A 46 18.21 -14.22 -23.20
CA VAL A 46 16.78 -14.07 -22.92
C VAL A 46 16.53 -14.16 -21.42
N LYS A 47 17.20 -15.07 -20.71
CA LYS A 47 17.14 -15.18 -19.23
C LYS A 47 17.47 -13.84 -18.58
N LYS A 48 18.59 -13.22 -18.95
CA LYS A 48 18.99 -11.92 -18.38
C LYS A 48 17.95 -10.82 -18.58
N LYS A 49 17.22 -10.85 -19.71
CA LYS A 49 16.13 -9.91 -19.99
C LYS A 49 14.89 -10.21 -19.14
N LEU A 50 14.56 -11.49 -18.93
CA LEU A 50 13.48 -11.93 -18.07
C LEU A 50 13.77 -11.57 -16.60
N GLU A 51 15.01 -11.78 -16.12
CA GLU A 51 15.43 -11.42 -14.76
C GLU A 51 15.28 -9.91 -14.46
N ARG A 52 15.50 -9.04 -15.48
CA ARG A 52 15.25 -7.60 -15.33
C ARG A 52 13.78 -7.25 -15.17
N LEU A 53 12.87 -8.12 -15.64
CA LEU A 53 11.43 -8.03 -15.40
C LEU A 53 10.99 -8.74 -14.10
N GLY A 54 11.94 -9.29 -13.32
CA GLY A 54 11.65 -10.08 -12.13
C GLY A 54 11.18 -11.51 -12.41
N LEU A 55 11.37 -12.01 -13.66
CA LEU A 55 10.90 -13.34 -14.09
C LEU A 55 12.07 -14.30 -14.15
N SER A 56 12.41 -14.92 -13.03
CA SER A 56 13.57 -15.81 -12.91
C SER A 56 13.20 -17.30 -12.98
N THR A 57 11.98 -17.64 -12.59
CA THR A 57 11.47 -19.00 -12.50
C THR A 57 10.24 -19.22 -13.39
N VAL A 58 9.87 -20.48 -13.59
CA VAL A 58 8.66 -20.85 -14.35
C VAL A 58 7.40 -20.32 -13.62
N VAL A 59 7.38 -20.36 -12.28
CA VAL A 59 6.25 -19.82 -11.52
C VAL A 59 6.12 -18.30 -11.68
N ASP A 60 7.23 -17.56 -11.68
CA ASP A 60 7.19 -16.11 -11.91
C ASP A 60 6.55 -15.79 -13.27
N LEU A 61 6.89 -16.59 -14.28
CA LEU A 61 6.35 -16.43 -15.63
C LEU A 61 4.85 -16.76 -15.68
N LEU A 62 4.38 -17.81 -14.98
CA LEU A 62 2.97 -18.18 -14.91
C LEU A 62 2.13 -17.22 -14.05
N LEU A 63 2.76 -16.55 -13.10
CA LEU A 63 2.12 -15.50 -12.30
C LEU A 63 2.21 -14.12 -12.96
N HIS A 64 2.95 -13.99 -14.06
CA HIS A 64 3.03 -12.75 -14.82
C HIS A 64 1.70 -12.49 -15.56
N ARG A 65 0.85 -11.72 -14.92
CA ARG A 65 -0.52 -11.48 -15.35
C ARG A 65 -0.59 -10.65 -16.64
N PRO A 66 -1.45 -11.03 -17.62
CA PRO A 66 -1.82 -10.14 -18.70
C PRO A 66 -2.49 -8.87 -18.16
N PHE A 67 -2.14 -7.70 -18.67
CA PHE A 67 -2.80 -6.46 -18.28
C PHE A 67 -4.11 -6.22 -19.04
N ARG A 68 -4.26 -6.81 -20.22
CA ARG A 68 -5.49 -6.80 -21.03
C ARG A 68 -5.52 -8.00 -21.96
N TYR A 69 -6.67 -8.21 -22.58
CA TYR A 69 -6.86 -9.19 -23.67
C TYR A 69 -7.18 -8.46 -24.97
N GLU A 70 -6.82 -9.05 -26.11
CA GLU A 70 -7.21 -8.54 -27.40
C GLU A 70 -8.73 -8.58 -27.52
N GLU A 71 -9.34 -7.49 -27.99
CA GLU A 71 -10.78 -7.45 -28.19
C GLU A 71 -11.18 -8.37 -29.36
N PRO A 72 -12.35 -9.04 -29.30
CA PRO A 72 -12.87 -9.78 -30.42
C PRO A 72 -13.04 -8.88 -31.64
N VAL A 73 -12.64 -9.37 -32.81
CA VAL A 73 -12.89 -8.69 -34.08
C VAL A 73 -13.69 -9.61 -35.00
N PRO A 74 -14.62 -9.09 -35.80
CA PRO A 74 -15.38 -9.92 -36.72
C PRO A 74 -14.47 -10.57 -37.76
N GLU A 75 -14.67 -11.84 -38.02
CA GLU A 75 -14.04 -12.51 -39.17
C GLU A 75 -14.85 -12.19 -40.44
N ARG A 76 -14.18 -11.66 -41.46
CA ARG A 76 -14.77 -11.25 -42.70
C ARG A 76 -14.13 -11.96 -43.89
N ARG A 77 -14.92 -12.15 -44.93
CA ARG A 77 -14.36 -12.53 -46.23
C ARG A 77 -13.68 -11.31 -46.86
N ILE A 78 -12.64 -11.56 -47.66
CA ILE A 78 -11.88 -10.49 -48.33
C ILE A 78 -12.79 -9.61 -49.21
N ALA A 79 -13.78 -10.23 -49.85
CA ALA A 79 -14.74 -9.50 -50.68
C ALA A 79 -15.73 -8.59 -49.90
N GLU A 80 -15.85 -8.78 -48.58
CA GLU A 80 -16.81 -8.07 -47.71
C GLU A 80 -16.13 -6.98 -46.84
N LEU A 81 -14.85 -6.70 -47.07
CA LEU A 81 -14.09 -5.76 -46.26
C LEU A 81 -14.61 -4.33 -46.39
N GLY A 82 -14.96 -3.71 -45.28
CA GLY A 82 -15.31 -2.28 -45.19
C GLY A 82 -14.08 -1.41 -44.91
N ALA A 83 -14.17 -0.13 -45.25
CA ALA A 83 -13.14 0.83 -44.92
C ALA A 83 -13.11 1.09 -43.41
N ASP A 84 -11.93 1.15 -42.80
CA ASP A 84 -11.66 1.49 -41.40
C ASP A 84 -12.19 0.51 -40.31
N GLU A 85 -12.82 -0.62 -40.69
CA GLU A 85 -13.19 -1.68 -39.73
C GLU A 85 -11.98 -2.55 -39.41
N GLU A 86 -11.69 -2.79 -38.12
CA GLU A 86 -10.68 -3.79 -37.70
C GLU A 86 -11.32 -5.17 -37.74
N VAL A 87 -10.75 -6.05 -38.58
CA VAL A 87 -11.30 -7.39 -38.84
C VAL A 87 -10.20 -8.47 -38.87
N ALA A 88 -10.60 -9.71 -38.73
CA ALA A 88 -9.75 -10.85 -39.04
C ALA A 88 -10.13 -11.40 -40.42
N ILE A 89 -9.12 -11.78 -41.19
CA ILE A 89 -9.28 -12.49 -42.48
C ILE A 89 -8.41 -13.74 -42.48
N SER A 90 -8.93 -14.82 -43.04
CA SER A 90 -8.21 -16.07 -43.22
C SER A 90 -8.03 -16.32 -44.74
N GLY A 91 -6.84 -16.73 -45.17
CA GLY A 91 -6.59 -16.96 -46.59
C GLY A 91 -5.26 -17.64 -46.83
N GLU A 92 -4.93 -17.81 -48.11
CA GLU A 92 -3.71 -18.43 -48.58
C GLU A 92 -2.85 -17.39 -49.30
N VAL A 93 -1.55 -17.43 -49.05
CA VAL A 93 -0.56 -16.55 -49.73
C VAL A 93 -0.42 -16.99 -51.21
N LEU A 94 -0.68 -16.09 -52.14
CA LEU A 94 -0.48 -16.33 -53.56
C LEU A 94 0.91 -15.91 -54.03
N THR A 95 1.34 -14.71 -53.66
CA THR A 95 2.65 -14.15 -54.06
C THR A 95 3.20 -13.24 -52.97
N VAL A 96 4.52 -13.13 -52.89
CA VAL A 96 5.22 -12.26 -51.95
C VAL A 96 6.14 -11.33 -52.73
N SER A 97 6.16 -10.05 -52.39
CA SER A 97 7.02 -9.05 -52.98
C SER A 97 7.65 -8.16 -51.91
N LYS A 98 8.91 -7.79 -52.13
CA LYS A 98 9.66 -6.94 -51.24
C LYS A 98 9.99 -5.61 -51.91
N ARG A 99 9.70 -4.53 -51.23
CA ARG A 99 10.02 -3.19 -51.68
C ARG A 99 10.78 -2.44 -50.57
N ARG A 100 11.74 -1.62 -51.01
CA ARG A 100 12.49 -0.74 -50.11
C ARG A 100 12.26 0.72 -50.51
N ARG A 101 11.88 1.55 -49.58
CA ARG A 101 11.76 3.00 -49.79
C ARG A 101 12.54 3.74 -48.71
N GLY A 102 13.77 4.17 -49.07
CA GLY A 102 14.68 4.76 -48.10
C GLY A 102 15.09 3.77 -47.00
N ARG A 103 14.86 4.10 -45.75
CA ARG A 103 15.09 3.24 -44.57
C ARG A 103 13.98 2.25 -44.32
N LEU A 104 12.79 2.42 -44.92
CA LEU A 104 11.62 1.58 -44.69
C LEU A 104 11.67 0.34 -45.61
N GLN A 105 11.61 -0.85 -45.03
CA GLN A 105 11.44 -2.11 -45.75
C GLN A 105 9.97 -2.52 -45.68
N MET A 106 9.35 -2.76 -46.83
CA MET A 106 7.97 -3.20 -46.95
C MET A 106 7.95 -4.59 -47.55
N LEU A 107 7.31 -5.54 -46.89
CA LEU A 107 6.98 -6.86 -47.41
C LEU A 107 5.50 -6.86 -47.71
N THR A 108 5.13 -7.20 -48.94
CA THR A 108 3.70 -7.26 -49.34
C THR A 108 3.42 -8.66 -49.87
N ALA A 109 2.43 -9.32 -49.29
CA ALA A 109 1.92 -10.59 -49.80
C ALA A 109 0.49 -10.40 -50.35
N ARG A 110 0.20 -11.05 -51.48
CA ARG A 110 -1.15 -11.18 -51.98
C ARG A 110 -1.78 -12.40 -51.34
N VAL A 111 -2.91 -12.20 -50.63
CA VAL A 111 -3.64 -13.25 -49.89
C VAL A 111 -5.03 -13.39 -50.49
N SER A 112 -5.47 -14.63 -50.68
CA SER A 112 -6.80 -14.96 -51.18
C SER A 112 -7.53 -15.93 -50.24
N ASP A 113 -8.79 -15.69 -50.04
CA ASP A 113 -9.73 -16.60 -49.31
C ASP A 113 -10.71 -17.31 -50.28
N GLY A 114 -10.48 -17.23 -51.59
CA GLY A 114 -11.36 -17.73 -52.63
C GLY A 114 -12.50 -16.76 -52.97
N SER A 115 -12.85 -15.77 -52.15
CA SER A 115 -13.86 -14.75 -52.48
C SER A 115 -13.24 -13.56 -53.25
N ALA A 116 -12.08 -13.17 -52.84
CA ALA A 116 -11.29 -12.07 -53.43
C ALA A 116 -9.80 -12.18 -53.11
N THR A 117 -9.02 -11.22 -53.57
CA THR A 117 -7.57 -11.13 -53.27
C THR A 117 -7.25 -9.75 -52.71
N ILE A 118 -6.46 -9.72 -51.64
CA ILE A 118 -6.00 -8.47 -51.01
C ILE A 118 -4.48 -8.45 -50.88
N SER A 119 -3.89 -7.27 -50.88
CA SER A 119 -2.45 -7.08 -50.61
C SER A 119 -2.29 -6.78 -49.09
N ALA A 120 -1.65 -7.71 -48.39
CA ALA A 120 -1.29 -7.54 -46.98
C ALA A 120 0.14 -7.01 -46.88
N THR A 121 0.36 -5.96 -46.07
CA THR A 121 1.66 -5.29 -46.01
C THR A 121 2.20 -5.30 -44.56
N TRP A 122 3.48 -5.66 -44.44
CA TRP A 122 4.28 -5.62 -43.20
C TRP A 122 5.44 -4.63 -43.36
N PHE A 123 5.68 -3.86 -42.31
CA PHE A 123 6.75 -2.87 -42.29
C PHE A 123 7.92 -3.34 -41.43
N ASN A 124 9.15 -3.20 -41.91
CA ASN A 124 10.41 -3.53 -41.22
C ASN A 124 10.49 -4.98 -40.69
N GLN A 125 9.88 -5.95 -41.43
CA GLN A 125 9.88 -7.37 -41.09
C GLN A 125 10.36 -8.23 -42.25
N PRO A 126 11.61 -8.05 -42.77
CA PRO A 126 12.11 -8.76 -43.94
C PRO A 126 12.27 -10.27 -43.73
N TRP A 127 12.37 -10.74 -42.47
CA TRP A 127 12.49 -12.18 -42.15
C TRP A 127 11.24 -12.98 -42.47
N LEU A 128 10.07 -12.35 -42.59
CA LEU A 128 8.81 -13.00 -42.96
C LEU A 128 8.81 -13.52 -44.40
N GLU A 129 9.63 -13.00 -45.27
CA GLU A 129 9.78 -13.46 -46.65
C GLU A 129 10.05 -14.97 -46.76
N ARG A 130 10.78 -15.52 -45.77
CA ARG A 130 11.06 -16.98 -45.72
C ARG A 130 9.91 -17.81 -45.20
N GLN A 131 8.99 -17.22 -44.46
CA GLN A 131 7.83 -17.90 -43.81
C GLN A 131 6.56 -17.80 -44.67
N LEU A 132 6.42 -16.71 -45.43
CA LEU A 132 5.28 -16.45 -46.29
C LEU A 132 5.59 -16.95 -47.70
N GLN A 133 5.46 -18.26 -47.93
CA GLN A 133 5.61 -18.85 -49.25
C GLN A 133 4.26 -18.98 -49.95
N PRO A 134 4.17 -19.00 -51.29
CA PRO A 134 2.93 -19.35 -51.99
C PRO A 134 2.37 -20.67 -51.48
N GLY A 135 1.06 -20.71 -51.19
CA GLY A 135 0.39 -21.84 -50.58
C GLY A 135 0.38 -21.83 -49.04
N THR A 136 1.02 -20.88 -48.40
CA THR A 136 1.01 -20.79 -46.93
C THR A 136 -0.33 -20.24 -46.42
N PRO A 137 -1.03 -21.00 -45.56
CA PRO A 137 -2.25 -20.48 -44.92
C PRO A 137 -1.88 -19.41 -43.86
N VAL A 138 -2.59 -18.29 -43.91
CA VAL A 138 -2.41 -17.17 -42.99
C VAL A 138 -3.75 -16.68 -42.43
N ARG A 139 -3.76 -16.29 -41.18
CA ARG A 139 -4.83 -15.52 -40.59
C ARG A 139 -4.27 -14.15 -40.21
N LEU A 140 -4.90 -13.09 -40.73
CA LEU A 140 -4.43 -11.72 -40.58
C LEU A 140 -5.49 -10.93 -39.83
N ARG A 141 -5.08 -10.15 -38.85
CA ARG A 141 -5.91 -9.17 -38.14
C ARG A 141 -5.41 -7.78 -38.44
N GLY A 142 -6.31 -6.88 -38.81
CA GLY A 142 -5.97 -5.53 -39.20
C GLY A 142 -7.17 -4.79 -39.79
N ARG A 143 -6.88 -3.81 -40.64
CA ARG A 143 -7.94 -3.04 -41.31
C ARG A 143 -7.57 -2.79 -42.77
N GLN A 144 -8.59 -2.54 -43.58
CA GLN A 144 -8.38 -2.15 -44.96
C GLN A 144 -7.90 -0.69 -45.01
N GLY A 145 -6.66 -0.50 -45.38
CA GLY A 145 -6.01 0.79 -45.60
C GLY A 145 -6.01 1.22 -47.05
N ARG A 146 -5.44 2.38 -47.34
CA ARG A 146 -5.38 2.99 -48.70
C ARG A 146 -4.60 2.13 -49.73
N TYR A 147 -3.66 1.30 -49.25
CA TYR A 147 -2.73 0.51 -50.10
C TYR A 147 -2.89 -0.99 -49.93
N GLY A 148 -3.98 -1.47 -49.34
CA GLY A 148 -4.25 -2.86 -49.02
C GLY A 148 -4.63 -3.09 -47.56
N PHE A 149 -4.38 -4.28 -47.06
CA PHE A 149 -4.68 -4.65 -45.68
C PHE A 149 -3.46 -4.33 -44.80
N ASP A 150 -3.63 -3.40 -43.89
CA ASP A 150 -2.63 -3.03 -42.90
C ASP A 150 -2.66 -4.04 -41.73
N VAL A 151 -1.67 -4.94 -41.75
CA VAL A 151 -1.60 -6.05 -40.79
C VAL A 151 -1.12 -5.59 -39.44
N ARG A 152 -1.96 -5.76 -38.41
CA ARG A 152 -1.63 -5.48 -37.01
C ARG A 152 -1.04 -6.71 -36.29
N SER A 153 -1.70 -7.86 -36.46
CA SER A 153 -1.20 -9.17 -36.01
C SER A 153 -1.51 -10.24 -37.07
N PHE A 154 -0.76 -11.33 -37.04
CA PHE A 154 -0.90 -12.40 -38.03
C PHE A 154 -0.46 -13.73 -37.44
N ASP A 155 -1.03 -14.81 -37.97
CA ASP A 155 -0.65 -16.18 -37.73
C ASP A 155 -0.31 -16.87 -39.07
N ILE A 156 0.67 -17.76 -39.01
CA ILE A 156 1.10 -18.59 -40.13
C ILE A 156 0.93 -20.04 -39.71
N GLY A 157 0.12 -20.80 -40.44
CA GLY A 157 -0.06 -22.22 -40.17
C GLY A 157 -0.81 -22.57 -38.88
N GLY A 158 -1.71 -21.72 -38.40
CA GLY A 158 -2.58 -22.04 -37.26
C GLY A 158 -2.08 -21.56 -35.89
N GLY A 159 -1.36 -20.44 -35.87
CA GLY A 159 -0.97 -19.77 -34.62
C GLY A 159 -2.14 -19.09 -33.89
N GLU A 160 -1.86 -18.50 -32.72
CA GLU A 160 -2.87 -17.89 -31.85
C GLU A 160 -2.72 -16.36 -31.71
N ALA A 161 -1.82 -15.72 -32.49
CA ALA A 161 -1.55 -14.29 -32.35
C ALA A 161 -2.71 -13.38 -32.81
N THR A 162 -3.62 -13.93 -33.61
CA THR A 162 -4.83 -13.26 -34.10
C THR A 162 -6.10 -13.75 -33.38
N ALA A 163 -5.97 -14.65 -32.40
CA ALA A 163 -7.11 -15.18 -31.66
C ALA A 163 -7.77 -14.08 -30.82
N ASP A 164 -9.08 -14.16 -30.72
CA ASP A 164 -9.84 -13.34 -29.78
C ASP A 164 -9.43 -13.68 -28.35
N PHE A 165 -9.47 -12.68 -27.47
CA PHE A 165 -9.04 -12.79 -26.08
C PHE A 165 -7.56 -13.18 -25.89
N ALA A 166 -6.72 -13.01 -26.91
CA ALA A 166 -5.28 -13.26 -26.75
C ALA A 166 -4.68 -12.33 -25.68
N PRO A 167 -3.91 -12.88 -24.70
CA PRO A 167 -3.37 -12.09 -23.62
C PRO A 167 -2.28 -11.11 -24.09
N VAL A 168 -2.30 -9.90 -23.57
CA VAL A 168 -1.28 -8.89 -23.76
C VAL A 168 -0.55 -8.68 -22.44
N TYR A 169 0.74 -9.03 -22.42
CA TYR A 169 1.57 -8.93 -21.21
C TYR A 169 2.27 -7.58 -21.09
N PRO A 170 2.52 -7.11 -19.88
CA PRO A 170 3.47 -6.04 -19.65
C PRO A 170 4.84 -6.45 -20.22
N ALA A 171 5.35 -5.64 -21.13
CA ALA A 171 6.59 -5.91 -21.86
C ALA A 171 7.60 -4.79 -21.61
N SER A 172 8.87 -5.02 -21.94
CA SER A 172 9.90 -4.00 -21.93
C SER A 172 10.42 -3.74 -23.35
N GLU A 173 11.27 -2.72 -23.52
CA GLU A 173 11.97 -2.49 -24.79
C GLU A 173 12.84 -3.69 -25.20
N GLU A 174 13.27 -4.52 -24.23
CA GLU A 174 14.18 -5.63 -24.43
C GLU A 174 13.46 -6.96 -24.71
N ILE A 175 12.21 -7.15 -24.26
CA ILE A 175 11.42 -8.37 -24.47
C ILE A 175 9.98 -8.02 -24.83
N THR A 176 9.49 -8.54 -25.92
CA THR A 176 8.18 -8.21 -26.47
C THR A 176 7.06 -9.02 -25.83
N ALA A 177 5.83 -8.49 -25.81
CA ALA A 177 4.64 -9.19 -25.35
C ALA A 177 4.42 -10.51 -26.13
N LYS A 178 4.75 -10.55 -27.42
CA LYS A 178 4.70 -11.77 -28.23
C LYS A 178 5.65 -12.84 -27.68
N LYS A 179 6.89 -12.46 -27.35
CA LYS A 179 7.87 -13.42 -26.80
C LYS A 179 7.44 -13.94 -25.43
N LEU A 180 6.88 -13.08 -24.57
CA LEU A 180 6.31 -13.50 -23.28
C LEU A 180 5.15 -14.48 -23.49
N ARG A 181 4.24 -14.23 -24.43
CA ARG A 181 3.15 -15.13 -24.78
C ARG A 181 3.64 -16.53 -25.21
N GLU A 182 4.67 -16.57 -26.05
CA GLU A 182 5.30 -17.83 -26.48
C GLU A 182 5.89 -18.61 -25.29
N LEU A 183 6.60 -17.93 -24.40
CA LEU A 183 7.22 -18.55 -23.22
C LEU A 183 6.20 -19.03 -22.21
N VAL A 184 5.15 -18.23 -21.92
CA VAL A 184 4.02 -18.66 -21.08
C VAL A 184 3.32 -19.86 -21.71
N GLY A 185 3.07 -19.85 -23.04
CA GLY A 185 2.50 -20.98 -23.74
C GLY A 185 3.32 -22.26 -23.63
N ALA A 186 4.65 -22.15 -23.58
CA ALA A 186 5.55 -23.29 -23.36
C ALA A 186 5.56 -23.77 -21.90
N ALA A 187 5.28 -22.90 -20.95
CA ALA A 187 5.21 -23.22 -19.51
C ALA A 187 3.87 -23.83 -19.08
N LEU A 188 2.77 -23.49 -19.78
CA LEU A 188 1.41 -23.92 -19.42
C LEU A 188 1.15 -25.45 -19.48
N PRO A 189 1.72 -26.25 -20.42
CA PRO A 189 1.46 -27.67 -20.48
C PRO A 189 2.06 -28.42 -19.28
N GLY A 190 1.27 -28.52 -18.22
CA GLY A 190 1.64 -29.23 -17.00
C GLY A 190 0.44 -29.35 -16.08
N SER A 191 0.41 -30.38 -15.27
CA SER A 191 -0.53 -30.47 -14.15
C SER A 191 0.18 -29.92 -12.91
N TYR A 192 -0.36 -28.86 -12.36
CA TYR A 192 0.16 -28.25 -11.14
C TYR A 192 -0.64 -28.73 -9.95
N ALA A 193 0.03 -29.21 -8.92
CA ALA A 193 -0.64 -29.61 -7.69
C ALA A 193 -1.41 -28.41 -7.11
N ASP A 194 -2.67 -28.64 -6.77
CA ASP A 194 -3.49 -27.63 -6.10
C ASP A 194 -3.25 -27.71 -4.59
N PRO A 195 -2.81 -26.65 -3.94
CA PRO A 195 -2.56 -26.65 -2.50
C PRO A 195 -3.84 -26.59 -1.67
N LEU A 196 -4.97 -26.17 -2.26
CA LEU A 196 -6.24 -26.08 -1.53
C LEU A 196 -6.89 -27.45 -1.36
N PRO A 197 -7.44 -27.76 -0.17
CA PRO A 197 -8.24 -28.98 0.03
C PRO A 197 -9.40 -29.09 -0.95
N ALA A 198 -9.68 -30.30 -1.42
CA ALA A 198 -10.78 -30.55 -2.37
C ALA A 198 -12.15 -30.09 -1.82
N ALA A 199 -12.43 -30.36 -0.54
CA ALA A 199 -13.66 -29.93 0.11
C ALA A 199 -13.81 -28.39 0.15
N LEU A 200 -12.71 -27.65 0.33
CA LEU A 200 -12.73 -26.19 0.28
C LEU A 200 -13.04 -25.68 -1.13
N LYS A 201 -12.42 -26.27 -2.16
CA LYS A 201 -12.69 -25.91 -3.56
C LYS A 201 -14.13 -26.14 -3.95
N GLU A 202 -14.69 -27.26 -3.53
CA GLU A 202 -16.10 -27.58 -3.79
C GLU A 202 -17.03 -26.59 -3.07
N HIS A 203 -16.78 -26.33 -1.78
CA HIS A 203 -17.60 -25.42 -0.98
C HIS A 203 -17.58 -23.97 -1.54
N GLU A 204 -16.41 -23.47 -1.93
CA GLU A 204 -16.24 -22.11 -2.46
C GLU A 204 -16.45 -22.04 -3.99
N SER A 205 -16.83 -23.15 -4.64
CA SER A 205 -17.03 -23.25 -6.09
C SER A 205 -15.81 -22.76 -6.89
N LEU A 206 -14.61 -23.17 -6.47
CA LEU A 206 -13.35 -22.77 -7.09
C LEU A 206 -12.89 -23.78 -8.14
N PRO A 207 -12.44 -23.35 -9.33
CA PRO A 207 -11.81 -24.24 -10.30
C PRO A 207 -10.46 -24.76 -9.78
N GLU A 208 -9.95 -25.83 -10.38
CA GLU A 208 -8.59 -26.29 -10.14
C GLU A 208 -7.57 -25.21 -10.51
N ARG A 209 -6.44 -25.17 -9.81
CA ARG A 209 -5.40 -24.15 -10.04
C ARG A 209 -4.85 -24.22 -11.48
N THR A 210 -4.70 -25.43 -12.02
CA THR A 210 -4.27 -25.62 -13.42
C THR A 210 -5.26 -24.98 -14.39
N ASP A 211 -6.57 -25.20 -14.19
CA ASP A 211 -7.61 -24.63 -15.04
C ASP A 211 -7.65 -23.11 -14.92
N ALA A 212 -7.42 -22.56 -13.74
CA ALA A 212 -7.35 -21.13 -13.53
C ALA A 212 -6.14 -20.48 -14.27
N LEU A 213 -4.98 -21.14 -14.27
CA LEU A 213 -3.82 -20.68 -15.05
C LEU A 213 -4.12 -20.71 -16.55
N TRP A 214 -4.77 -21.78 -17.05
CA TRP A 214 -5.19 -21.84 -18.45
C TRP A 214 -6.19 -20.72 -18.77
N ALA A 215 -7.18 -20.49 -17.91
CA ALA A 215 -8.19 -19.46 -18.08
C ALA A 215 -7.62 -18.04 -18.15
N ILE A 216 -6.53 -17.76 -17.42
CA ILE A 216 -5.83 -16.44 -17.48
C ILE A 216 -5.01 -16.29 -18.75
N HIS A 217 -4.31 -17.33 -19.16
CA HIS A 217 -3.32 -17.21 -20.23
C HIS A 217 -3.88 -17.59 -21.61
N ARG A 218 -4.98 -18.35 -21.67
CA ARG A 218 -5.65 -18.78 -22.91
C ARG A 218 -7.17 -18.83 -22.74
N PRO A 219 -7.81 -17.71 -22.36
CA PRO A 219 -9.23 -17.67 -22.14
C PRO A 219 -10.01 -17.77 -23.45
N ARG A 220 -11.17 -18.41 -23.40
CA ARG A 220 -12.17 -18.43 -24.48
C ARG A 220 -13.13 -17.25 -24.40
N SER A 221 -13.17 -16.59 -23.23
CA SER A 221 -13.98 -15.40 -22.97
C SER A 221 -13.40 -14.57 -21.84
N LEU A 222 -13.79 -13.29 -21.74
CA LEU A 222 -13.41 -12.44 -20.60
C LEU A 222 -13.97 -12.98 -19.28
N ALA A 223 -15.13 -13.63 -19.30
CA ALA A 223 -15.71 -14.25 -18.11
C ALA A 223 -14.86 -15.42 -17.59
N GLU A 224 -14.33 -16.24 -18.50
CA GLU A 224 -13.40 -17.33 -18.15
C GLU A 224 -12.11 -16.76 -17.55
N ALA A 225 -11.52 -15.72 -18.19
CA ALA A 225 -10.34 -15.04 -17.66
C ALA A 225 -10.58 -14.48 -16.27
N GLU A 226 -11.74 -13.89 -16.01
CA GLU A 226 -12.11 -13.35 -14.69
C GLU A 226 -12.30 -14.47 -13.65
N THR A 227 -12.88 -15.60 -14.03
CA THR A 227 -12.99 -16.78 -13.15
C THR A 227 -11.60 -17.29 -12.76
N GLY A 228 -10.68 -17.41 -13.73
CA GLY A 228 -9.28 -17.77 -13.45
C GLY A 228 -8.58 -16.77 -12.55
N ARG A 229 -8.75 -15.46 -12.82
CA ARG A 229 -8.20 -14.38 -11.98
C ARG A 229 -8.73 -14.48 -10.54
N ARG A 230 -10.04 -14.64 -10.37
CA ARG A 230 -10.67 -14.74 -9.05
C ARG A 230 -10.13 -15.92 -8.25
N ARG A 231 -9.91 -17.09 -8.90
CA ARG A 231 -9.29 -18.25 -8.25
C ARG A 231 -7.88 -17.96 -7.77
N LEU A 232 -7.02 -17.38 -8.63
CA LEU A 232 -5.65 -17.08 -8.28
C LEU A 232 -5.55 -15.93 -7.25
N ALA A 233 -6.46 -14.96 -7.31
CA ALA A 233 -6.60 -13.95 -6.28
C ALA A 233 -6.98 -14.55 -4.91
N PHE A 234 -7.88 -15.54 -4.90
CA PHE A 234 -8.22 -16.25 -3.68
C PHE A 234 -7.03 -17.04 -3.13
N ASP A 235 -6.21 -17.67 -3.99
CA ASP A 235 -4.98 -18.34 -3.57
C ASP A 235 -4.03 -17.37 -2.84
N GLU A 236 -3.77 -16.21 -3.44
CA GLU A 236 -2.90 -15.20 -2.81
C GLU A 236 -3.43 -14.75 -1.45
N LEU A 237 -4.74 -14.50 -1.37
CA LEU A 237 -5.38 -14.01 -0.14
C LEU A 237 -5.43 -15.08 0.95
N ILE A 238 -5.76 -16.34 0.62
CA ILE A 238 -5.82 -17.41 1.62
C ILE A 238 -4.43 -17.76 2.16
N PHE A 239 -3.40 -17.81 1.29
CA PHE A 239 -2.04 -18.05 1.75
C PHE A 239 -1.57 -16.95 2.68
N LEU A 240 -1.86 -15.69 2.35
CA LEU A 240 -1.56 -14.55 3.21
C LEU A 240 -2.26 -14.68 4.57
N GLN A 241 -3.57 -14.96 4.58
CA GLN A 241 -4.36 -15.02 5.80
C GLN A 241 -3.97 -16.21 6.69
N VAL A 242 -3.70 -17.38 6.09
CA VAL A 242 -3.19 -18.55 6.84
C VAL A 242 -1.81 -18.26 7.41
N GLY A 243 -0.89 -17.63 6.63
CA GLY A 243 0.42 -17.22 7.13
C GLY A 243 0.33 -16.25 8.32
N LEU A 244 -0.60 -15.28 8.27
CA LEU A 244 -0.87 -14.37 9.38
C LEU A 244 -1.50 -15.08 10.60
N ALA A 245 -2.38 -16.06 10.38
CA ALA A 245 -2.97 -16.87 11.44
C ALA A 245 -1.92 -17.74 12.14
N LEU A 246 -0.99 -18.33 11.38
CA LEU A 246 0.16 -19.06 11.94
C LEU A 246 1.00 -18.18 12.86
N ARG A 247 1.30 -16.96 12.43
CA ARG A 247 2.05 -16.00 13.26
C ARG A 247 1.29 -15.57 14.52
N ARG A 248 -0.04 -15.47 14.43
CA ARG A 248 -0.85 -15.24 15.64
C ARG A 248 -0.73 -16.40 16.62
N ARG A 249 -0.82 -17.65 16.14
CA ARG A 249 -0.66 -18.85 16.96
C ARG A 249 0.72 -18.93 17.61
N GLU A 250 1.80 -18.67 16.88
CA GLU A 250 3.16 -18.60 17.42
C GLU A 250 3.25 -17.62 18.60
N ARG A 251 2.66 -16.43 18.46
CA ARG A 251 2.65 -15.42 19.53
C ARG A 251 1.77 -15.77 20.71
N GLU A 252 0.71 -16.56 20.53
CA GLU A 252 -0.10 -17.05 21.65
C GLU A 252 0.68 -17.95 22.60
N THR A 253 1.85 -18.46 22.18
CA THR A 253 2.78 -19.20 23.07
C THR A 253 3.69 -18.29 23.89
N GLU A 254 3.83 -17.01 23.51
CA GLU A 254 4.60 -16.02 24.28
C GLU A 254 3.81 -15.56 25.50
N VAL A 255 4.54 -15.22 26.57
CA VAL A 255 3.89 -14.80 27.84
C VAL A 255 4.25 -13.36 28.18
N ALA A 256 3.22 -12.54 28.33
CA ALA A 256 3.31 -11.18 28.85
C ALA A 256 2.73 -11.09 30.28
N PRO A 257 3.11 -10.06 31.05
CA PRO A 257 2.50 -9.86 32.37
C PRO A 257 1.05 -9.41 32.25
N ALA A 258 0.09 -10.15 32.83
CA ALA A 258 -1.30 -9.69 32.90
C ALA A 258 -1.40 -8.43 33.78
N LEU A 259 -2.04 -7.38 33.27
CA LEU A 259 -2.23 -6.09 33.96
C LEU A 259 -3.68 -5.99 34.49
N ASP A 260 -3.99 -6.81 35.49
CA ASP A 260 -5.33 -6.91 36.10
C ASP A 260 -5.46 -6.18 37.46
N ALA A 261 -4.49 -5.32 37.77
CA ALA A 261 -4.54 -4.50 38.99
C ALA A 261 -5.85 -3.67 39.09
N PRO A 262 -6.32 -3.32 40.30
CA PRO A 262 -7.48 -2.47 40.49
C PRO A 262 -7.35 -1.16 39.68
N ALA A 263 -8.45 -0.72 39.06
CA ALA A 263 -8.45 0.40 38.12
C ALA A 263 -8.51 1.79 38.79
N GLU A 264 -7.82 2.01 39.92
CA GLU A 264 -7.89 3.24 40.72
C GLU A 264 -7.21 4.43 40.03
N LEU A 265 -6.03 4.21 39.49
CA LEU A 265 -5.25 5.25 38.82
C LEU A 265 -5.93 5.71 37.53
N VAL A 266 -6.45 4.79 36.73
CA VAL A 266 -7.15 5.13 35.48
C VAL A 266 -8.54 5.72 35.71
N VAL A 267 -9.18 5.47 36.83
CA VAL A 267 -10.40 6.20 37.25
C VAL A 267 -10.03 7.65 37.54
N ARG A 268 -9.02 7.91 38.37
CA ARG A 268 -8.50 9.26 38.63
C ARG A 268 -8.02 9.98 37.37
N TYR A 269 -7.43 9.23 36.42
CA TYR A 269 -7.03 9.79 35.12
C TYR A 269 -8.22 10.38 34.37
N ARG A 270 -9.38 9.70 34.36
CA ARG A 270 -10.60 10.23 33.72
C ARG A 270 -11.10 11.52 34.38
N GLU A 271 -10.94 11.65 35.69
CA GLU A 271 -11.33 12.86 36.45
C GLU A 271 -10.43 14.07 36.16
N VAL A 272 -9.13 13.81 35.84
CA VAL A 272 -8.14 14.84 35.53
C VAL A 272 -8.27 15.36 34.08
N LEU A 273 -8.92 14.58 33.18
CA LEU A 273 -9.10 15.02 31.79
C LEU A 273 -10.01 16.27 31.73
N PRO A 274 -9.63 17.33 30.96
CA PRO A 274 -10.43 18.54 30.81
C PRO A 274 -11.65 18.37 29.87
N PHE A 275 -11.96 17.16 29.46
CA PHE A 275 -13.06 16.79 28.55
C PHE A 275 -13.52 15.36 28.81
N GLU A 276 -14.72 15.05 28.37
CA GLU A 276 -15.23 13.68 28.33
C GLU A 276 -14.71 12.88 27.15
N LEU A 277 -14.44 11.60 27.38
CA LEU A 277 -14.01 10.69 26.30
C LEU A 277 -15.18 10.42 25.34
N THR A 278 -14.88 10.35 24.07
CA THR A 278 -15.87 9.99 23.05
C THR A 278 -16.18 8.49 23.10
N GLU A 279 -17.36 8.09 22.60
CA GLU A 279 -17.75 6.68 22.49
C GLU A 279 -16.69 5.81 21.78
N HIS A 280 -16.06 6.34 20.74
CA HIS A 280 -14.98 5.64 20.03
C HIS A 280 -13.72 5.46 20.88
N GLN A 281 -13.37 6.46 21.68
CA GLN A 281 -12.22 6.37 22.60
C GLN A 281 -12.51 5.39 23.73
N GLU A 282 -13.73 5.40 24.29
CA GLU A 282 -14.16 4.45 25.34
C GLU A 282 -14.14 3.00 24.83
N ARG A 283 -14.62 2.77 23.60
CA ARG A 283 -14.56 1.45 22.98
C ARG A 283 -13.13 0.99 22.79
N ALA A 284 -12.25 1.86 22.26
CA ALA A 284 -10.84 1.54 22.07
C ALA A 284 -10.15 1.22 23.41
N ILE A 285 -10.45 1.98 24.46
CA ILE A 285 -9.96 1.73 25.83
C ILE A 285 -10.44 0.36 26.32
N ALA A 286 -11.71 0.03 26.17
CA ALA A 286 -12.26 -1.26 26.60
C ALA A 286 -11.60 -2.45 25.88
N GLU A 287 -11.35 -2.32 24.57
CA GLU A 287 -10.66 -3.34 23.77
C GLU A 287 -9.20 -3.50 24.20
N ILE A 288 -8.49 -2.41 24.48
CA ILE A 288 -7.11 -2.41 24.97
C ILE A 288 -7.05 -3.02 26.38
N ASP A 289 -7.95 -2.62 27.29
CA ASP A 289 -7.98 -3.13 28.65
C ASP A 289 -8.25 -4.65 28.70
N ALA A 290 -9.13 -5.14 27.82
CA ALA A 290 -9.38 -6.56 27.68
C ALA A 290 -8.12 -7.35 27.25
N ASP A 291 -7.32 -6.79 26.31
CA ASP A 291 -6.07 -7.41 25.89
C ASP A 291 -4.99 -7.34 26.99
N LEU A 292 -4.85 -6.21 27.69
CA LEU A 292 -3.86 -6.01 28.75
C LEU A 292 -4.05 -6.96 29.95
N ARG A 293 -5.26 -7.43 30.20
CA ARG A 293 -5.56 -8.41 31.26
C ARG A 293 -5.17 -9.84 30.91
N ARG A 294 -4.82 -10.11 29.66
CA ARG A 294 -4.40 -11.44 29.21
C ARG A 294 -2.91 -11.66 29.49
N THR A 295 -2.53 -12.92 29.59
CA THR A 295 -1.11 -13.33 29.64
C THR A 295 -0.46 -13.42 28.26
N VAL A 296 -1.23 -13.25 27.19
CA VAL A 296 -0.74 -13.18 25.81
C VAL A 296 -0.36 -11.73 25.48
N PRO A 297 0.81 -11.48 24.88
CA PRO A 297 1.21 -10.12 24.52
C PRO A 297 0.19 -9.45 23.62
N MET A 298 -0.34 -8.30 24.02
CA MET A 298 -1.16 -7.47 23.14
C MET A 298 -0.32 -6.99 21.96
N GLN A 299 -0.85 -7.15 20.77
CA GLN A 299 -0.33 -6.53 19.55
C GLN A 299 -1.51 -5.84 18.87
N ARG A 300 -1.68 -4.54 19.12
CA ARG A 300 -2.85 -3.79 18.68
C ARG A 300 -2.47 -2.51 17.95
N LEU A 301 -3.16 -2.25 16.85
CA LEU A 301 -3.08 -1.00 16.10
C LEU A 301 -4.23 -0.07 16.49
N LEU A 302 -3.90 1.08 17.06
CA LEU A 302 -4.83 2.18 17.33
C LEU A 302 -4.76 3.16 16.16
N GLN A 303 -5.77 3.17 15.32
CA GLN A 303 -5.85 4.09 14.20
C GLN A 303 -6.91 5.16 14.39
N GLY A 304 -6.67 6.32 13.85
CA GLY A 304 -7.61 7.43 13.92
C GLY A 304 -6.99 8.67 13.29
N ASP A 305 -7.84 9.58 12.87
CA ASP A 305 -7.42 10.81 12.21
C ASP A 305 -6.55 11.71 13.10
N VAL A 306 -5.90 12.69 12.50
CA VAL A 306 -5.13 13.71 13.23
C VAL A 306 -6.06 14.44 14.23
N GLY A 307 -5.66 14.44 15.52
CA GLY A 307 -6.46 15.06 16.59
C GLY A 307 -7.68 14.26 17.04
N SER A 308 -7.77 12.96 16.72
CA SER A 308 -8.81 12.06 17.25
C SER A 308 -8.64 11.68 18.73
N GLY A 309 -7.48 12.04 19.32
CA GLY A 309 -7.18 11.77 20.74
C GLY A 309 -6.50 10.44 21.01
N LYS A 310 -5.76 9.88 20.04
CA LYS A 310 -4.98 8.64 20.22
C LYS A 310 -4.06 8.68 21.44
N THR A 311 -3.40 9.82 21.69
CA THR A 311 -2.48 10.00 22.82
C THR A 311 -3.19 9.82 24.18
N VAL A 312 -4.45 10.21 24.28
CA VAL A 312 -5.26 10.02 25.50
C VAL A 312 -5.49 8.52 25.77
N VAL A 313 -5.82 7.75 24.73
CA VAL A 313 -5.99 6.29 24.80
C VAL A 313 -4.65 5.60 25.09
N ALA A 314 -3.57 6.08 24.49
CA ALA A 314 -2.22 5.56 24.75
C ALA A 314 -1.79 5.78 26.21
N LEU A 315 -2.05 6.98 26.77
CA LEU A 315 -1.76 7.24 28.19
C LEU A 315 -2.55 6.29 29.10
N TYR A 316 -3.81 6.01 28.79
CA TYR A 316 -4.57 4.99 29.52
C TYR A 316 -3.81 3.65 29.58
N ALA A 317 -3.33 3.15 28.44
CA ALA A 317 -2.59 1.89 28.39
C ALA A 317 -1.28 1.94 29.21
N LEU A 318 -0.55 3.05 29.15
CA LEU A 318 0.66 3.26 29.95
C LEU A 318 0.36 3.30 31.46
N LEU A 319 -0.74 3.96 31.86
CA LEU A 319 -1.15 4.02 33.26
C LEU A 319 -1.57 2.64 33.80
N ARG A 320 -2.10 1.74 32.98
CA ARG A 320 -2.37 0.35 33.38
C ARG A 320 -1.09 -0.40 33.75
N ALA A 321 0.03 -0.13 33.05
CA ALA A 321 1.33 -0.68 33.45
C ALA A 321 1.77 -0.12 34.81
N VAL A 322 1.66 1.20 35.02
CA VAL A 322 2.04 1.86 36.28
C VAL A 322 1.20 1.33 37.44
N GLU A 323 -0.09 1.15 37.25
CA GLU A 323 -1.01 0.59 38.25
C GLU A 323 -0.61 -0.82 38.69
N ALA A 324 -0.09 -1.63 37.76
CA ALA A 324 0.49 -2.93 38.05
C ALA A 324 1.95 -2.86 38.54
N ARG A 325 2.46 -1.68 38.92
CA ARG A 325 3.85 -1.43 39.34
C ARG A 325 4.89 -1.86 38.30
N ARG A 326 4.56 -1.61 37.03
CA ARG A 326 5.40 -1.85 35.87
C ARG A 326 5.67 -0.55 35.13
N GLN A 327 6.63 -0.58 34.23
CA GLN A 327 6.96 0.57 33.39
C GLN A 327 6.15 0.59 32.08
N GLY A 328 5.83 1.80 31.62
CA GLY A 328 5.35 2.06 30.27
C GLY A 328 6.39 2.83 29.45
N ALA A 329 6.47 2.55 28.17
CA ALA A 329 7.32 3.33 27.24
C ALA A 329 6.52 3.84 26.04
N LEU A 330 6.77 5.09 25.62
CA LEU A 330 6.26 5.66 24.36
C LEU A 330 7.38 6.01 23.44
N MET A 331 7.44 5.36 22.28
CA MET A 331 8.46 5.58 21.27
C MET A 331 7.89 6.43 20.13
N ALA A 332 8.57 7.55 19.83
CA ALA A 332 8.24 8.44 18.73
C ALA A 332 9.37 8.45 17.68
N PRO A 333 9.07 8.67 16.38
CA PRO A 333 10.06 8.58 15.31
C PRO A 333 11.09 9.72 15.30
N THR A 334 10.80 10.85 15.95
CA THR A 334 11.69 12.01 16.00
C THR A 334 11.75 12.61 17.40
N GLU A 335 12.86 13.28 17.73
CA GLU A 335 13.03 13.96 19.01
C GLU A 335 11.94 15.01 19.27
N THR A 336 11.55 15.76 18.24
CA THR A 336 10.48 16.77 18.36
C THR A 336 9.13 16.15 18.73
N LEU A 337 8.78 14.98 18.15
CA LEU A 337 7.55 14.27 18.53
C LEU A 337 7.65 13.68 19.94
N ALA A 338 8.81 13.13 20.30
CA ALA A 338 9.04 12.63 21.66
C ALA A 338 8.89 13.77 22.70
N GLU A 339 9.49 14.93 22.45
CA GLU A 339 9.32 16.13 23.29
C GLU A 339 7.85 16.55 23.38
N GLN A 340 7.12 16.53 22.27
CA GLN A 340 5.68 16.89 22.24
C GLN A 340 4.84 15.91 23.04
N HIS A 341 5.06 14.60 22.87
CA HIS A 341 4.38 13.58 23.66
C HIS A 341 4.71 13.75 25.14
N PHE A 342 5.98 13.94 25.47
CA PHE A 342 6.40 14.19 26.85
C PHE A 342 5.64 15.36 27.48
N LEU A 343 5.62 16.52 26.83
CA LEU A 343 4.90 17.71 27.32
C LEU A 343 3.40 17.47 27.47
N THR A 344 2.81 16.64 26.62
CA THR A 344 1.40 16.31 26.66
C THR A 344 1.07 15.33 27.81
N LEU A 345 1.99 14.41 28.12
CA LEU A 345 1.81 13.39 29.15
C LEU A 345 2.23 13.85 30.54
N ASP A 346 3.25 14.69 30.64
CA ASP A 346 3.89 15.10 31.89
C ASP A 346 2.90 15.78 32.85
N GLU A 347 2.02 16.66 32.36
CA GLU A 347 1.06 17.37 33.22
C GLU A 347 0.02 16.43 33.84
N PRO A 348 -0.70 15.59 33.08
CA PRO A 348 -1.58 14.58 33.67
C PRO A 348 -0.84 13.61 34.60
N CYS A 349 0.39 13.17 34.23
CA CYS A 349 1.19 12.27 35.07
C CYS A 349 1.52 12.91 36.41
N ARG A 350 1.95 14.17 36.44
CA ARG A 350 2.24 14.90 37.69
C ARG A 350 1.00 15.01 38.61
N GLN A 351 -0.17 15.29 38.03
CA GLN A 351 -1.42 15.36 38.79
C GLN A 351 -1.80 14.02 39.40
N LEU A 352 -1.42 12.92 38.76
CA LEU A 352 -1.66 11.55 39.21
C LEU A 352 -0.56 11.01 40.16
N GLY A 353 0.55 11.74 40.32
CA GLY A 353 1.72 11.30 41.08
C GLY A 353 2.57 10.27 40.35
N VAL A 354 2.51 10.23 39.01
CA VAL A 354 3.25 9.33 38.11
C VAL A 354 4.48 10.07 37.57
N THR A 355 5.64 9.41 37.62
CA THR A 355 6.89 9.97 37.11
C THR A 355 7.02 9.75 35.61
N CYS A 356 7.30 10.83 34.84
CA CYS A 356 7.51 10.76 33.42
C CYS A 356 8.92 11.26 33.08
N ALA A 357 9.67 10.53 32.21
CA ALA A 357 11.00 10.89 31.78
C ALA A 357 11.08 11.00 30.24
N LEU A 358 11.91 11.93 29.75
CA LEU A 358 12.21 12.09 28.31
C LEU A 358 13.58 11.52 28.01
N LEU A 359 13.67 10.63 27.02
CA LEU A 359 14.92 10.04 26.59
C LEU A 359 15.10 10.14 25.06
N THR A 360 16.03 10.99 24.65
CA THR A 360 16.40 11.17 23.23
C THR A 360 17.93 11.07 23.08
N SER A 361 18.43 11.07 21.86
CA SER A 361 19.89 11.07 21.63
C SER A 361 20.56 12.34 22.17
N SER A 362 19.83 13.45 22.26
CA SER A 362 20.29 14.74 22.81
C SER A 362 20.08 14.89 24.32
N SER A 363 19.42 13.93 24.98
CA SER A 363 19.14 13.99 26.42
C SER A 363 20.41 14.02 27.26
N PRO A 364 20.51 14.95 28.24
CA PRO A 364 21.65 15.03 29.17
C PRO A 364 21.72 13.78 30.07
N LYS A 365 22.90 13.51 30.62
CA LYS A 365 23.16 12.33 31.46
C LYS A 365 22.14 12.17 32.60
N ARG A 366 21.76 13.28 33.24
CA ARG A 366 20.77 13.24 34.33
C ARG A 366 19.41 12.68 33.91
N GLU A 367 18.94 13.00 32.70
CA GLU A 367 17.68 12.47 32.16
C GLU A 367 17.82 10.99 31.78
N ARG A 368 18.98 10.60 31.25
CA ARG A 368 19.28 9.20 30.94
C ARG A 368 19.30 8.34 32.22
N ASP A 369 19.84 8.87 33.32
CA ASP A 369 19.89 8.17 34.62
C ASP A 369 18.50 8.04 35.26
N LEU A 370 17.52 8.88 34.88
CA LEU A 370 16.13 8.82 35.37
C LEU A 370 15.26 7.80 34.61
N ALA A 371 15.54 7.54 33.35
CA ALA A 371 14.72 6.67 32.50
C ALA A 371 14.50 5.26 33.08
N PRO A 372 15.50 4.55 33.65
CA PRO A 372 15.29 3.22 34.24
C PRO A 372 14.36 3.19 35.46
N VAL A 373 14.19 4.31 36.15
CA VAL A 373 13.42 4.39 37.41
C VAL A 373 12.08 5.15 37.27
N ALA A 374 11.84 5.79 36.12
CA ALA A 374 10.58 6.45 35.85
C ALA A 374 9.46 5.44 35.56
N ASP A 375 8.22 5.80 35.94
CA ASP A 375 7.05 4.99 35.65
C ASP A 375 6.72 4.94 34.17
N ILE A 376 6.86 6.08 33.49
CA ILE A 376 6.65 6.22 32.03
C ILE A 376 7.86 6.86 31.40
N VAL A 377 8.36 6.29 30.32
CA VAL A 377 9.49 6.83 29.55
C VAL A 377 9.04 7.15 28.13
N VAL A 378 9.18 8.42 27.75
CA VAL A 378 8.91 8.89 26.38
C VAL A 378 10.24 9.10 25.67
N GLY A 379 10.39 8.60 24.44
CA GLY A 379 11.67 8.80 23.75
C GLY A 379 11.63 8.44 22.27
N THR A 380 12.82 8.41 21.68
CA THR A 380 13.04 7.97 20.31
C THR A 380 13.67 6.57 20.29
N HIS A 381 14.32 6.19 19.18
CA HIS A 381 15.14 4.98 19.12
C HIS A 381 16.22 4.91 20.24
N ALA A 382 16.49 5.99 20.95
CA ALA A 382 17.37 5.99 22.12
C ALA A 382 16.87 5.03 23.22
N LEU A 383 15.55 4.73 23.28
CA LEU A 383 14.97 3.75 24.22
C LEU A 383 15.48 2.33 24.01
N ILE A 384 15.99 2.01 22.82
CA ILE A 384 16.46 0.68 22.42
C ILE A 384 17.97 0.60 22.19
N GLN A 385 18.71 1.68 22.49
CA GLN A 385 20.17 1.69 22.37
C GLN A 385 20.84 0.94 23.54
N GLU A 386 22.02 0.39 23.27
CA GLU A 386 22.86 -0.23 24.29
C GLU A 386 23.09 0.74 25.46
N GLY A 387 22.82 0.28 26.68
CA GLY A 387 22.98 1.05 27.93
C GLY A 387 21.69 1.62 28.53
N VAL A 388 20.54 1.49 27.87
CA VAL A 388 19.23 1.78 28.46
C VAL A 388 18.54 0.46 28.79
N GLN A 389 18.36 0.17 30.07
CA GLN A 389 17.67 -1.03 30.53
C GLN A 389 16.32 -0.63 31.16
N LEU A 390 15.22 -0.91 30.47
CA LEU A 390 13.86 -0.77 30.99
C LEU A 390 13.41 -2.11 31.57
N ASP A 391 13.99 -2.45 32.73
CA ASP A 391 13.89 -3.79 33.31
C ASP A 391 12.48 -4.26 33.67
N ASN A 392 11.54 -3.34 33.82
CA ASN A 392 10.19 -3.63 34.24
C ASN A 392 9.15 -3.23 33.18
N LEU A 393 9.54 -3.13 31.90
CA LEU A 393 8.67 -2.72 30.80
C LEU A 393 7.54 -3.73 30.61
N ALA A 394 6.27 -3.25 30.68
CA ALA A 394 5.08 -4.07 30.45
C ALA A 394 4.21 -3.56 29.29
N VAL A 395 4.23 -2.26 28.99
CA VAL A 395 3.50 -1.67 27.87
C VAL A 395 4.44 -0.79 27.05
N ALA A 396 4.52 -1.07 25.75
CA ALA A 396 5.21 -0.24 24.78
C ALA A 396 4.20 0.39 23.81
N VAL A 397 4.19 1.71 23.70
CA VAL A 397 3.42 2.44 22.69
C VAL A 397 4.38 2.90 21.60
N VAL A 398 4.07 2.61 20.35
CA VAL A 398 4.89 2.98 19.17
C VAL A 398 4.08 3.91 18.29
N ASP A 399 4.48 5.18 18.21
CA ASP A 399 3.81 6.17 17.36
C ASP A 399 4.39 6.18 15.94
N GLU A 400 3.53 6.35 14.92
CA GLU A 400 3.89 6.36 13.50
C GLU A 400 4.75 5.13 13.09
N GLN A 401 4.26 3.94 13.39
CA GLN A 401 4.94 2.64 13.21
C GLN A 401 5.67 2.51 11.85
N HIS A 402 5.10 3.03 10.77
CA HIS A 402 5.65 2.93 9.42
C HIS A 402 7.00 3.66 9.23
N ARG A 403 7.43 4.48 10.18
CA ARG A 403 8.72 5.19 10.17
C ARG A 403 9.85 4.46 10.88
N PHE A 404 9.57 3.31 11.52
CA PHE A 404 10.57 2.50 12.20
C PHE A 404 11.00 1.28 11.40
N GLY A 405 12.29 0.97 11.40
CA GLY A 405 12.82 -0.26 10.84
C GLY A 405 12.40 -1.51 11.65
N VAL A 406 12.41 -2.67 11.01
CA VAL A 406 12.05 -3.97 11.62
C VAL A 406 12.94 -4.28 12.84
N GLU A 407 14.24 -4.07 12.72
CA GLU A 407 15.22 -4.32 13.80
C GLU A 407 14.98 -3.44 15.03
N GLN A 408 14.58 -2.18 14.81
CA GLN A 408 14.29 -1.24 15.90
C GLN A 408 13.06 -1.68 16.73
N ARG A 409 12.06 -2.27 16.08
CA ARG A 409 10.86 -2.79 16.76
C ARG A 409 11.17 -4.07 17.55
N LYS A 410 11.96 -4.96 16.97
CA LYS A 410 12.40 -6.19 17.64
C LYS A 410 13.19 -5.90 18.91
N ALA A 411 14.10 -4.95 18.88
CA ALA A 411 14.92 -4.60 20.04
C ALA A 411 14.11 -4.16 21.27
N LEU A 412 12.91 -3.58 21.09
CA LEU A 412 11.99 -3.27 22.19
C LEU A 412 11.34 -4.51 22.82
N THR A 413 11.24 -5.61 22.05
CA THR A 413 10.49 -6.81 22.42
C THR A 413 11.38 -8.03 22.70
N GLU A 414 12.63 -8.08 22.21
CA GLU A 414 13.50 -9.27 22.31
C GLU A 414 13.94 -9.61 23.72
N ALA A 415 14.14 -8.63 24.59
CA ALA A 415 14.56 -8.89 25.97
C ALA A 415 13.38 -9.31 26.89
N ARG A 416 12.16 -8.94 26.56
CA ARG A 416 10.92 -9.16 27.31
C ARG A 416 9.76 -8.94 26.36
N THR A 417 8.69 -9.71 26.48
CA THR A 417 7.47 -9.61 25.65
C THR A 417 6.47 -8.61 26.27
N PRO A 418 6.63 -7.27 26.08
CA PRO A 418 5.65 -6.32 26.57
C PRO A 418 4.38 -6.37 25.71
N HIS A 419 3.29 -5.86 26.25
CA HIS A 419 2.13 -5.48 25.43
C HIS A 419 2.51 -4.32 24.52
N VAL A 420 2.20 -4.40 23.22
CA VAL A 420 2.56 -3.35 22.25
C VAL A 420 1.30 -2.72 21.66
N LEU A 421 1.20 -1.40 21.79
CA LEU A 421 0.18 -0.58 21.16
C LEU A 421 0.82 0.27 20.05
N HIS A 422 0.52 -0.05 18.80
CA HIS A 422 0.93 0.74 17.66
C HIS A 422 -0.07 1.86 17.41
N MET A 423 0.43 3.07 17.12
CA MET A 423 -0.43 4.19 16.74
C MET A 423 -0.09 4.67 15.32
N THR A 424 -1.11 5.12 14.59
CA THR A 424 -0.93 5.83 13.33
C THR A 424 -1.92 6.97 13.19
N ALA A 425 -1.44 8.12 12.69
CA ALA A 425 -2.27 9.27 12.37
C ALA A 425 -2.78 9.25 10.91
N THR A 426 -2.22 8.37 10.08
CA THR A 426 -2.77 8.10 8.75
C THR A 426 -3.78 6.98 8.89
N PRO A 427 -5.08 7.24 8.69
CA PRO A 427 -6.05 6.17 8.62
C PRO A 427 -5.66 5.19 7.52
N ILE A 428 -5.62 3.91 7.87
CA ILE A 428 -5.34 2.84 6.93
C ILE A 428 -6.68 2.27 6.52
N PRO A 429 -6.98 2.13 5.22
CA PRO A 429 -8.21 1.46 4.79
C PRO A 429 -8.39 0.14 5.52
N ARG A 430 -9.59 -0.13 6.01
CA ARG A 430 -9.86 -1.34 6.79
C ARG A 430 -9.46 -2.61 6.05
N THR A 431 -9.68 -2.64 4.75
CA THR A 431 -9.27 -3.73 3.86
C THR A 431 -7.75 -3.91 3.81
N LEU A 432 -7.00 -2.81 3.76
CA LEU A 432 -5.53 -2.84 3.79
C LEU A 432 -5.01 -3.21 5.19
N ALA A 433 -5.67 -2.75 6.25
CA ALA A 433 -5.33 -3.13 7.62
C ALA A 433 -5.46 -4.64 7.84
N LEU A 434 -6.48 -5.28 7.25
CA LEU A 434 -6.67 -6.74 7.31
C LEU A 434 -5.62 -7.54 6.54
N THR A 435 -4.96 -6.94 5.55
CA THR A 435 -3.91 -7.61 4.75
C THR A 435 -2.52 -7.35 5.28
N VAL A 436 -2.17 -6.08 5.52
CA VAL A 436 -0.81 -5.67 5.91
C VAL A 436 -0.58 -5.86 7.41
N TYR A 437 -1.60 -5.58 8.21
CA TYR A 437 -1.57 -5.67 9.68
C TYR A 437 -2.48 -6.77 10.22
N GLY A 438 -2.79 -7.78 9.42
CA GLY A 438 -3.71 -8.88 9.80
C GLY A 438 -3.26 -9.70 11.00
N ASN A 439 -2.01 -9.50 11.42
CA ASN A 439 -1.45 -10.02 12.66
C ASN A 439 -1.73 -9.15 13.88
N LEU A 440 -2.23 -7.91 13.71
CA LEU A 440 -2.58 -6.99 14.79
C LEU A 440 -4.10 -6.96 15.01
N ALA A 441 -4.53 -6.81 16.25
CA ALA A 441 -5.88 -6.37 16.56
C ALA A 441 -6.00 -4.88 16.21
N VAL A 442 -7.17 -4.43 15.75
CA VAL A 442 -7.35 -3.04 15.32
C VAL A 442 -8.43 -2.37 16.14
N SER A 443 -8.11 -1.20 16.69
CA SER A 443 -9.06 -0.27 17.33
C SER A 443 -9.13 1.02 16.54
N GLU A 444 -10.34 1.51 16.26
CA GLU A 444 -10.58 2.68 15.42
C GLU A 444 -11.22 3.83 16.20
N ILE A 445 -10.60 5.01 16.14
CA ILE A 445 -11.20 6.26 16.58
C ILE A 445 -11.64 7.04 15.33
N ALA A 446 -12.83 6.69 14.83
CA ALA A 446 -13.33 7.20 13.54
C ALA A 446 -13.81 8.66 13.60
N LYS A 447 -14.24 9.15 14.75
CA LYS A 447 -14.78 10.52 14.88
C LYS A 447 -13.92 11.37 15.79
N PRO A 448 -13.55 12.59 15.37
CA PRO A 448 -12.92 13.57 16.27
C PRO A 448 -13.91 14.02 17.35
N PRO A 449 -13.43 14.64 18.45
CA PRO A 449 -14.28 15.22 19.48
C PRO A 449 -15.31 16.20 18.92
N ALA A 450 -16.53 16.22 19.50
CA ALA A 450 -17.71 16.95 18.99
C ALA A 450 -17.53 18.47 18.86
N ASN A 451 -16.61 19.08 19.59
CA ASN A 451 -16.38 20.52 19.62
C ASN A 451 -15.49 21.03 18.47
N ARG A 452 -15.04 20.18 17.56
CA ARG A 452 -14.16 20.56 16.46
C ARG A 452 -14.96 20.94 15.21
N LYS A 453 -14.74 22.19 14.70
CA LYS A 453 -15.36 22.62 13.45
C LYS A 453 -14.65 21.96 12.26
N PRO A 454 -15.39 21.45 11.27
CA PRO A 454 -14.80 20.89 10.05
C PRO A 454 -13.94 21.92 9.32
N ILE A 455 -12.75 21.53 8.86
CA ILE A 455 -11.85 22.39 8.09
C ILE A 455 -12.41 22.56 6.68
N LYS A 456 -12.65 23.82 6.27
CA LYS A 456 -13.10 24.12 4.90
C LYS A 456 -11.89 24.05 3.95
N THR A 457 -11.93 23.10 3.02
CA THR A 457 -10.89 22.93 2.01
C THR A 457 -11.35 23.52 0.68
N ALA A 458 -10.48 24.30 0.02
CA ALA A 458 -10.71 24.82 -1.31
C ALA A 458 -9.49 24.60 -2.21
N TRP A 459 -9.74 24.27 -3.46
CA TRP A 459 -8.72 24.12 -4.49
C TRP A 459 -8.80 25.30 -5.44
N VAL A 460 -7.67 25.97 -5.69
CA VAL A 460 -7.50 27.11 -6.59
C VAL A 460 -6.28 26.88 -7.48
N THR A 461 -6.34 27.39 -8.69
CA THR A 461 -5.22 27.36 -9.63
C THR A 461 -4.28 28.55 -9.42
N GLU A 462 -3.04 28.47 -9.90
CA GLU A 462 -2.01 29.49 -9.69
C GLU A 462 -2.43 30.89 -10.17
N ASP A 463 -3.17 30.99 -11.27
CA ASP A 463 -3.74 32.24 -11.80
C ASP A 463 -4.67 32.95 -10.81
N ARG A 464 -5.30 32.19 -9.91
CA ARG A 464 -6.19 32.67 -8.85
C ARG A 464 -5.53 32.71 -7.46
N SER A 465 -4.25 32.44 -7.35
CA SER A 465 -3.53 32.41 -6.07
C SER A 465 -3.65 33.72 -5.27
N ALA A 466 -3.76 34.87 -5.95
CA ALA A 466 -4.00 36.17 -5.31
C ALA A 466 -5.25 36.19 -4.42
N GLU A 467 -6.30 35.43 -4.77
CA GLU A 467 -7.51 35.31 -3.94
C GLU A 467 -7.21 34.55 -2.64
N ALA A 468 -6.41 33.47 -2.71
CA ALA A 468 -6.00 32.71 -1.54
C ALA A 468 -5.21 33.59 -0.56
N TYR A 469 -4.24 34.36 -1.05
CA TYR A 469 -3.45 35.28 -0.22
C TYR A 469 -4.26 36.50 0.28
N SER A 470 -5.26 36.96 -0.47
CA SER A 470 -6.19 37.97 0.01
C SER A 470 -7.02 37.48 1.20
N ARG A 471 -7.48 36.23 1.16
CA ARG A 471 -8.17 35.58 2.32
C ARG A 471 -7.22 35.43 3.49
N LEU A 472 -5.99 34.96 3.24
CA LEU A 472 -4.96 34.84 4.27
C LEU A 472 -4.78 36.16 5.03
N ARG A 473 -4.57 37.27 4.31
CA ARG A 473 -4.38 38.61 4.94
C ARG A 473 -5.54 39.01 5.84
N LYS A 474 -6.79 38.77 5.43
CA LYS A 474 -7.97 39.06 6.27
C LYS A 474 -7.95 38.32 7.61
N HIS A 475 -7.45 37.09 7.61
CA HIS A 475 -7.31 36.32 8.85
C HIS A 475 -6.14 36.79 9.69
N LEU A 476 -5.01 37.18 9.08
CA LEU A 476 -3.87 37.77 9.77
C LEU A 476 -4.24 39.11 10.42
N ASP A 477 -4.98 39.97 9.69
CA ASP A 477 -5.50 41.26 10.19
C ASP A 477 -6.47 41.07 11.38
N ALA A 478 -7.16 39.93 11.44
CA ALA A 478 -8.00 39.53 12.56
C ALA A 478 -7.21 38.87 13.73
N GLY A 479 -5.88 38.94 13.71
CA GLY A 479 -5.02 38.41 14.76
C GLY A 479 -4.88 36.87 14.72
N ARG A 480 -5.16 36.20 13.58
CA ARG A 480 -4.94 34.77 13.39
C ARG A 480 -3.56 34.48 12.83
N GLN A 481 -3.14 33.22 12.94
CA GLN A 481 -1.86 32.77 12.40
C GLN A 481 -2.09 31.78 11.26
N ALA A 482 -1.06 31.59 10.43
CA ALA A 482 -1.15 30.75 9.23
C ALA A 482 0.12 29.95 8.97
N TYR A 483 -0.08 28.85 8.25
CA TYR A 483 0.98 28.07 7.64
C TYR A 483 0.94 28.25 6.12
N VAL A 484 2.13 28.39 5.50
CA VAL A 484 2.30 28.31 4.04
C VAL A 484 3.32 27.20 3.77
N VAL A 485 2.87 26.14 3.09
CA VAL A 485 3.71 24.98 2.79
C VAL A 485 4.14 25.02 1.35
N CYS A 486 5.46 24.92 1.13
CA CYS A 486 6.09 24.86 -0.18
C CYS A 486 6.53 23.42 -0.50
N PRO A 487 6.43 22.94 -1.74
CA PRO A 487 6.88 21.62 -2.11
C PRO A 487 8.41 21.52 -2.06
N LEU A 488 8.90 20.28 -1.94
CA LEU A 488 10.31 19.97 -2.11
C LEU A 488 10.61 19.87 -3.62
N ILE A 489 11.48 20.73 -4.15
CA ILE A 489 11.70 20.86 -5.61
C ILE A 489 12.82 19.97 -6.13
N GLU A 490 13.77 19.52 -5.28
CA GLU A 490 14.96 18.80 -5.71
C GLU A 490 15.39 17.66 -4.75
N GLU A 491 16.19 16.73 -5.27
CA GLU A 491 16.66 15.53 -4.54
C GLU A 491 17.63 15.83 -3.38
N SER A 492 18.25 17.03 -3.32
CA SER A 492 19.19 17.36 -2.25
C SER A 492 18.59 18.31 -1.20
N GLU A 493 18.77 18.01 0.09
CA GLU A 493 18.33 18.85 1.22
C GLU A 493 18.87 20.30 1.13
N THR A 494 20.03 20.50 0.50
CA THR A 494 20.65 21.82 0.33
C THR A 494 19.89 22.69 -0.65
N SER A 495 19.43 22.10 -1.75
CA SER A 495 18.66 22.77 -2.78
C SER A 495 17.24 23.10 -2.29
N GLN A 496 16.64 22.16 -1.55
CA GLN A 496 15.32 22.33 -0.93
C GLN A 496 15.28 23.50 0.07
N ALA A 497 16.30 23.63 0.91
CA ALA A 497 16.41 24.73 1.89
C ALA A 497 16.50 26.09 1.18
N ARG A 498 17.33 26.19 0.13
CA ARG A 498 17.47 27.43 -0.66
C ARG A 498 16.17 27.81 -1.38
N ALA A 499 15.45 26.85 -1.93
CA ALA A 499 14.16 27.10 -2.58
C ALA A 499 13.13 27.64 -1.58
N ALA A 500 13.05 27.03 -0.38
CA ALA A 500 12.17 27.52 0.68
C ALA A 500 12.56 28.92 1.21
N GLU A 501 13.86 29.22 1.31
CA GLU A 501 14.38 30.54 1.67
C GLU A 501 14.00 31.58 0.63
N ALA A 502 14.20 31.28 -0.66
CA ALA A 502 13.84 32.17 -1.77
C ALA A 502 12.33 32.45 -1.82
N GLU A 503 11.52 31.41 -1.62
CA GLU A 503 10.06 31.56 -1.62
C GLU A 503 9.57 32.34 -0.38
N ALA A 504 10.12 32.09 0.81
CA ALA A 504 9.79 32.86 1.99
C ALA A 504 10.13 34.34 1.82
N GLU A 505 11.27 34.62 1.18
CA GLU A 505 11.70 36.05 0.92
C GLU A 505 10.81 36.67 -0.16
N ARG A 506 10.40 35.95 -1.19
CA ARG A 506 9.43 36.41 -2.20
C ARG A 506 8.11 36.79 -1.52
N LEU A 507 7.58 35.90 -0.68
CA LEU A 507 6.32 36.12 0.04
C LEU A 507 6.41 37.31 1.00
N ARG A 508 7.53 37.50 1.71
CA ARG A 508 7.76 38.67 2.59
C ARG A 508 7.71 40.00 1.83
N ARG A 509 8.26 40.03 0.61
CA ARG A 509 8.29 41.25 -0.23
C ARG A 509 6.96 41.53 -0.94
N ALA A 510 6.18 40.50 -1.21
CA ALA A 510 4.94 40.59 -1.98
C ALA A 510 3.70 40.36 -1.09
N GLU A 511 3.18 39.14 -1.07
CA GLU A 511 1.86 38.81 -0.51
C GLU A 511 1.78 38.98 1.02
N LEU A 512 2.90 38.81 1.72
CA LEU A 512 2.98 38.87 3.19
C LEU A 512 3.76 40.11 3.69
N ARG A 513 3.82 41.16 2.87
CA ARG A 513 4.49 42.41 3.26
C ARG A 513 3.79 43.02 4.48
N GLY A 514 4.58 43.28 5.53
CA GLY A 514 4.11 43.87 6.79
C GLY A 514 3.77 42.84 7.88
N TYR A 515 3.77 41.55 7.57
CA TYR A 515 3.57 40.50 8.56
C TYR A 515 4.90 39.85 9.01
N ARG A 516 4.89 39.32 10.22
CA ARG A 516 6.07 38.63 10.84
C ARG A 516 6.12 37.21 10.33
N VAL A 517 7.05 36.91 9.42
CA VAL A 517 7.15 35.62 8.73
C VAL A 517 8.36 34.84 9.24
N GLY A 518 8.12 33.64 9.78
CA GLY A 518 9.15 32.65 10.10
C GLY A 518 9.34 31.64 8.95
N LEU A 519 10.52 31.00 8.90
CA LEU A 519 10.84 29.96 7.92
C LEU A 519 11.30 28.69 8.63
N LEU A 520 10.66 27.55 8.32
CA LEU A 520 10.93 26.23 8.86
C LEU A 520 11.31 25.25 7.74
N HIS A 521 12.52 24.71 7.78
CA HIS A 521 13.00 23.70 6.83
C HIS A 521 13.88 22.64 7.51
N GLY A 522 14.15 21.52 6.83
CA GLY A 522 14.83 20.35 7.41
C GLY A 522 16.26 20.61 7.92
N ARG A 523 16.97 21.62 7.40
CA ARG A 523 18.34 21.94 7.78
C ARG A 523 18.49 22.83 9.02
N LEU A 524 17.40 23.34 9.57
CA LEU A 524 17.46 24.07 10.84
C LEU A 524 17.93 23.13 11.95
N ARG A 525 18.89 23.61 12.76
CA ARG A 525 19.30 22.89 13.96
C ARG A 525 18.10 22.71 14.91
N ALA A 526 18.12 21.67 15.68
CA ALA A 526 17.02 21.36 16.62
C ALA A 526 16.69 22.51 17.57
N ALA A 527 17.73 23.22 18.06
CA ALA A 527 17.57 24.38 18.92
C ALA A 527 16.86 25.55 18.22
N ASP A 528 17.30 25.89 16.99
CA ASP A 528 16.75 27.00 16.20
C ASP A 528 15.28 26.69 15.82
N ARG A 529 14.96 25.41 15.51
CA ARG A 529 13.61 24.94 15.24
C ARG A 529 12.71 25.07 16.46
N ARG A 530 13.20 24.68 17.64
CA ARG A 530 12.44 24.83 18.91
C ARG A 530 12.15 26.29 19.21
N GLU A 531 13.14 27.17 19.08
CA GLU A 531 12.97 28.61 19.28
C GLU A 531 11.94 29.21 18.32
N LEU A 532 12.04 28.87 17.02
CA LEU A 532 11.11 29.34 15.98
C LEU A 532 9.68 28.92 16.29
N MET A 533 9.47 27.64 16.68
CA MET A 533 8.15 27.13 17.04
C MET A 533 7.61 27.74 18.33
N ALA A 534 8.46 28.01 19.33
CA ALA A 534 8.08 28.71 20.55
C ALA A 534 7.60 30.13 20.24
N ARG A 535 8.32 30.89 19.40
CA ARG A 535 7.93 32.23 18.94
C ARG A 535 6.62 32.19 18.15
N PHE A 536 6.40 31.17 17.30
CA PHE A 536 5.15 31.02 16.57
C PHE A 536 3.98 30.71 17.53
N LYS A 537 4.18 29.84 18.52
CA LYS A 537 3.19 29.52 19.54
C LYS A 537 2.88 30.74 20.44
N ALA A 538 3.88 31.57 20.76
CA ALA A 538 3.73 32.80 21.53
C ALA A 538 3.08 33.97 20.73
N HIS A 539 2.77 33.76 19.46
CA HIS A 539 2.26 34.76 18.53
C HIS A 539 3.25 35.90 18.21
N ASP A 540 4.57 35.65 18.33
CA ASP A 540 5.62 36.56 17.86
C ASP A 540 5.78 36.50 16.34
N LEU A 541 5.19 35.52 15.70
CA LEU A 541 5.13 35.30 14.24
C LEU A 541 3.69 35.12 13.80
N ASP A 542 3.33 35.76 12.67
CA ASP A 542 2.00 35.70 12.10
C ASP A 542 1.87 34.54 11.10
N VAL A 543 2.94 34.28 10.34
CA VAL A 543 2.97 33.24 9.30
C VAL A 543 4.24 32.40 9.46
N LEU A 544 4.06 31.09 9.36
CA LEU A 544 5.16 30.13 9.27
C LEU A 544 5.20 29.54 7.86
N VAL A 545 6.20 29.93 7.07
CA VAL A 545 6.53 29.29 5.79
C VAL A 545 7.33 28.03 6.07
N ALA A 546 6.94 26.90 5.49
CA ALA A 546 7.59 25.63 5.78
C ALA A 546 7.68 24.71 4.56
N THR A 547 8.62 23.79 4.58
CA THR A 547 8.62 22.60 3.73
C THR A 547 7.79 21.48 4.39
N THR A 548 7.81 20.28 3.83
CA THR A 548 7.11 19.09 4.39
C THR A 548 7.48 18.74 5.84
N VAL A 549 8.56 19.30 6.38
CA VAL A 549 8.97 19.12 7.80
C VAL A 549 7.86 19.49 8.80
N ILE A 550 6.87 20.30 8.38
CA ILE A 550 5.72 20.67 9.22
C ILE A 550 4.74 19.51 9.48
N GLU A 551 4.89 18.37 8.78
CA GLU A 551 4.16 17.14 9.10
C GLU A 551 4.39 16.70 10.55
N VAL A 552 5.55 17.08 11.12
CA VAL A 552 5.97 16.83 12.49
C VAL A 552 5.91 18.14 13.28
N GLY A 553 4.81 18.42 14.00
CA GLY A 553 4.77 19.75 14.59
C GLY A 553 3.89 20.00 15.78
N VAL A 554 4.22 21.12 16.42
CA VAL A 554 3.60 21.68 17.60
C VAL A 554 2.16 22.11 17.30
N ASP A 555 1.27 21.89 18.25
CA ASP A 555 -0.12 22.35 18.22
C ASP A 555 -0.19 23.87 18.44
N VAL A 556 -0.74 24.61 17.46
CA VAL A 556 -0.97 26.06 17.52
C VAL A 556 -2.44 26.35 17.27
N PRO A 557 -3.28 26.44 18.32
CA PRO A 557 -4.73 26.62 18.19
C PRO A 557 -5.13 27.90 17.42
N ASN A 558 -4.30 28.95 17.43
CA ASN A 558 -4.54 30.20 16.71
C ASN A 558 -4.23 30.13 15.21
N ALA A 559 -3.54 29.07 14.75
CA ALA A 559 -3.30 28.87 13.31
C ALA A 559 -4.55 28.33 12.61
N THR A 560 -5.24 29.20 11.89
CA THR A 560 -6.55 28.91 11.28
C THR A 560 -6.50 28.76 9.77
N ILE A 561 -5.39 29.12 9.14
CA ILE A 561 -5.21 28.97 7.69
C ILE A 561 -3.98 28.12 7.36
N MET A 562 -4.18 27.17 6.45
CA MET A 562 -3.15 26.43 5.76
C MET A 562 -3.20 26.76 4.28
N ILE A 563 -2.09 27.23 3.70
CA ILE A 563 -1.91 27.31 2.24
C ILE A 563 -0.88 26.24 1.85
N VAL A 564 -1.20 25.41 0.86
CA VAL A 564 -0.27 24.45 0.26
C VAL A 564 -0.04 24.87 -1.18
N GLN A 565 1.18 25.30 -1.48
CA GLN A 565 1.62 25.64 -2.82
C GLN A 565 1.96 24.39 -3.63
N GLU A 566 1.74 24.40 -4.95
CA GLU A 566 1.93 23.26 -5.86
C GLU A 566 1.37 21.95 -5.26
N ALA A 567 0.13 22.01 -4.77
CA ALA A 567 -0.53 20.92 -4.04
C ALA A 567 -0.63 19.62 -4.87
N ASP A 568 -0.60 19.72 -6.20
CA ASP A 568 -0.58 18.60 -7.13
C ASP A 568 0.66 17.68 -6.99
N ARG A 569 1.75 18.19 -6.40
CA ARG A 569 3.00 17.43 -6.16
C ARG A 569 2.97 16.60 -4.88
N PHE A 570 2.01 16.81 -4.01
CA PHE A 570 1.90 16.10 -2.73
C PHE A 570 1.05 14.84 -2.85
N GLY A 571 1.38 13.83 -2.04
CA GLY A 571 0.52 12.67 -1.84
C GLY A 571 -0.75 13.03 -1.05
N LEU A 572 -1.83 12.25 -1.25
CA LEU A 572 -3.11 12.51 -0.59
C LEU A 572 -3.00 12.43 0.95
N ALA A 573 -2.27 11.44 1.46
CA ALA A 573 -2.00 11.30 2.89
C ALA A 573 -1.23 12.51 3.46
N GLN A 574 -0.23 13.02 2.73
CA GLN A 574 0.53 14.22 3.13
C GLN A 574 -0.36 15.47 3.19
N LEU A 575 -1.17 15.69 2.16
CA LEU A 575 -2.12 16.81 2.15
C LEU A 575 -3.12 16.73 3.31
N HIS A 576 -3.58 15.51 3.62
CA HIS A 576 -4.47 15.28 4.75
C HIS A 576 -3.80 15.58 6.09
N GLN A 577 -2.56 15.12 6.31
CA GLN A 577 -1.78 15.43 7.51
C GLN A 577 -1.52 16.93 7.66
N LEU A 578 -1.16 17.63 6.56
CA LEU A 578 -0.99 19.09 6.55
C LEU A 578 -2.29 19.80 6.90
N ARG A 579 -3.41 19.41 6.29
CA ARG A 579 -4.75 19.95 6.62
C ARG A 579 -5.05 19.81 8.12
N GLY A 580 -4.69 18.68 8.71
CA GLY A 580 -4.90 18.40 10.14
C GLY A 580 -4.08 19.28 11.10
N ARG A 581 -3.12 20.07 10.60
CA ARG A 581 -2.34 21.01 11.41
C ARG A 581 -3.10 22.30 11.77
N VAL A 582 -4.19 22.58 11.10
CA VAL A 582 -5.12 23.66 11.46
C VAL A 582 -6.43 23.08 12.00
N GLY A 583 -7.32 23.93 12.51
CA GLY A 583 -8.61 23.48 13.07
C GLY A 583 -8.49 22.84 14.46
N ARG A 584 -7.52 23.25 15.25
CA ARG A 584 -7.31 22.78 16.63
C ARG A 584 -7.90 23.73 17.68
N GLY A 585 -8.34 24.91 17.26
CA GLY A 585 -9.03 25.90 18.09
C GLY A 585 -10.56 25.91 17.86
N ALA A 586 -11.27 26.80 18.55
CA ALA A 586 -12.71 26.99 18.43
C ALA A 586 -13.12 27.71 17.11
N GLU A 587 -12.17 28.31 16.41
CA GLU A 587 -12.40 29.10 15.20
C GLU A 587 -12.48 28.26 13.94
N GLN A 588 -13.25 28.76 12.95
CA GLN A 588 -13.32 28.13 11.65
C GLN A 588 -11.97 28.17 10.95
N SER A 589 -11.48 27.03 10.51
CA SER A 589 -10.20 26.90 9.82
C SER A 589 -10.36 26.54 8.36
N TYR A 590 -9.35 26.91 7.56
CA TYR A 590 -9.34 26.78 6.11
C TYR A 590 -8.05 26.15 5.61
N CYS A 591 -8.16 25.28 4.62
CA CYS A 591 -7.05 24.70 3.88
C CYS A 591 -7.19 25.09 2.40
N LEU A 592 -6.24 25.85 1.88
CA LEU A 592 -6.24 26.34 0.51
C LEU A 592 -5.15 25.61 -0.28
N LEU A 593 -5.55 24.85 -1.29
CA LEU A 593 -4.66 24.07 -2.14
C LEU A 593 -4.43 24.85 -3.42
N ILE A 594 -3.20 25.23 -3.71
CA ILE A 594 -2.84 25.95 -4.95
C ILE A 594 -2.13 24.96 -5.86
N SER A 595 -2.58 24.82 -7.11
CA SER A 595 -1.98 23.94 -8.10
C SER A 595 -1.79 24.65 -9.43
N ARG A 596 -1.05 24.02 -10.35
CA ARG A 596 -1.02 24.40 -11.76
C ARG A 596 -2.43 24.38 -12.37
N ALA A 597 -2.57 24.87 -13.60
CA ALA A 597 -3.82 24.81 -14.34
C ALA A 597 -4.33 23.36 -14.44
N ARG A 598 -5.66 23.19 -14.40
CA ARG A 598 -6.28 21.85 -14.36
C ARG A 598 -5.90 20.96 -15.54
N GLU A 599 -5.78 21.56 -16.73
CA GLU A 599 -5.38 20.91 -17.98
C GLU A 599 -3.94 20.41 -17.98
N ASP A 600 -3.07 20.95 -17.10
CA ASP A 600 -1.66 20.54 -16.95
C ASP A 600 -1.47 19.45 -15.88
N LEU A 601 -2.56 19.04 -15.23
CA LEU A 601 -2.52 18.02 -14.18
C LEU A 601 -2.79 16.62 -14.73
N THR A 602 -2.20 15.63 -14.11
CA THR A 602 -2.57 14.24 -14.36
C THR A 602 -3.93 13.92 -13.72
N ASP A 603 -4.66 12.95 -14.28
CA ASP A 603 -5.94 12.49 -13.74
C ASP A 603 -5.83 12.09 -12.26
N SER A 604 -4.71 11.47 -11.87
CA SER A 604 -4.44 11.10 -10.49
C SER A 604 -4.25 12.30 -9.56
N ALA A 605 -3.63 13.39 -10.04
CA ALA A 605 -3.48 14.62 -9.27
C ALA A 605 -4.83 15.31 -9.07
N VAL A 606 -5.63 15.41 -10.14
CA VAL A 606 -7.00 15.95 -10.09
C VAL A 606 -7.85 15.16 -9.08
N ALA A 607 -7.85 13.82 -9.17
CA ALA A 607 -8.62 12.96 -8.27
C ALA A 607 -8.22 13.16 -6.79
N ARG A 608 -6.93 13.32 -6.48
CA ARG A 608 -6.44 13.59 -5.12
C ARG A 608 -6.95 14.94 -4.58
N LEU A 609 -6.82 15.99 -5.37
CA LEU A 609 -7.24 17.34 -4.96
C LEU A 609 -8.76 17.42 -4.78
N GLU A 610 -9.54 16.84 -5.70
CA GLU A 610 -11.00 16.76 -5.60
C GLU A 610 -11.45 15.96 -4.37
N ALA A 611 -10.81 14.83 -4.09
CA ALA A 611 -11.11 14.03 -2.89
C ALA A 611 -10.92 14.86 -1.61
N LEU A 612 -9.80 15.59 -1.51
CA LEU A 612 -9.50 16.40 -0.30
C LEU A 612 -10.48 17.55 -0.10
N VAL A 613 -11.02 18.11 -1.21
CA VAL A 613 -12.08 19.14 -1.15
C VAL A 613 -13.43 18.54 -0.75
N ARG A 614 -13.74 17.32 -1.23
CA ARG A 614 -15.03 16.66 -1.03
C ARG A 614 -15.23 16.19 0.41
N THR A 615 -14.19 15.62 1.03
CA THR A 615 -14.31 15.00 2.35
C THR A 615 -13.23 15.44 3.33
N THR A 616 -13.62 15.48 4.61
CA THR A 616 -12.68 15.65 5.73
C THR A 616 -12.35 14.33 6.41
N ASP A 617 -13.04 13.24 6.06
CA ASP A 617 -12.83 11.91 6.63
C ASP A 617 -11.54 11.29 6.11
N GLY A 618 -10.58 11.06 7.03
CA GLY A 618 -9.28 10.47 6.71
C GLY A 618 -9.38 9.03 6.23
N PHE A 619 -10.38 8.25 6.67
CA PHE A 619 -10.59 6.87 6.20
C PHE A 619 -11.08 6.85 4.75
N GLU A 620 -12.03 7.73 4.40
CA GLU A 620 -12.49 7.88 3.02
C GLU A 620 -11.35 8.33 2.10
N LEU A 621 -10.51 9.26 2.56
CA LEU A 621 -9.33 9.70 1.80
C LEU A 621 -8.31 8.58 1.60
N ALA A 622 -8.10 7.75 2.61
CA ALA A 622 -7.20 6.61 2.50
C ALA A 622 -7.71 5.57 1.50
N GLU A 623 -9.02 5.33 1.44
CA GLU A 623 -9.65 4.49 0.42
C GLU A 623 -9.43 5.05 -1.00
N VAL A 624 -9.59 6.37 -1.18
CA VAL A 624 -9.33 7.03 -2.47
C VAL A 624 -7.85 6.97 -2.86
N ASP A 625 -6.93 7.15 -1.92
CA ASP A 625 -5.48 7.04 -2.18
C ASP A 625 -5.11 5.62 -2.65
N LEU A 626 -5.73 4.60 -2.05
CA LEU A 626 -5.57 3.19 -2.45
C LEU A 626 -6.05 2.97 -3.90
N ASP A 627 -7.17 3.59 -4.29
CA ASP A 627 -7.68 3.50 -5.66
C ASP A 627 -6.76 4.16 -6.68
N ILE A 628 -6.28 5.36 -6.37
CA ILE A 628 -5.43 6.15 -7.28
C ILE A 628 -4.07 5.45 -7.51
N ARG A 629 -3.47 4.90 -6.45
CA ARG A 629 -2.16 4.21 -6.55
C ARG A 629 -2.25 2.85 -7.21
N GLY A 630 -3.44 2.23 -7.24
CA GLY A 630 -3.61 0.84 -7.66
C GLY A 630 -3.01 -0.14 -6.65
N GLY A 631 -3.72 -1.24 -6.38
CA GLY A 631 -3.36 -2.19 -5.29
C GLY A 631 -1.97 -2.82 -5.37
N GLY A 632 -1.29 -2.81 -6.53
CA GLY A 632 0.03 -3.40 -6.71
C GLY A 632 1.22 -2.52 -6.26
N GLN A 633 1.06 -1.19 -6.21
CA GLN A 633 2.17 -0.29 -5.83
C GLN A 633 2.27 -0.03 -4.31
N LEU A 634 1.22 -0.28 -3.55
CA LEU A 634 1.20 -0.04 -2.09
C LEU A 634 2.01 -1.07 -1.30
N LEU A 635 2.14 -2.27 -1.83
CA LEU A 635 2.94 -3.34 -1.23
C LEU A 635 4.41 -3.29 -1.70
N GLY A 636 4.73 -2.46 -2.70
CA GLY A 636 6.03 -2.36 -3.37
C GLY A 636 7.09 -1.51 -2.66
N THR A 637 6.85 -0.96 -1.49
CA THR A 637 7.95 -0.42 -0.69
C THR A 637 8.63 -1.59 0.04
N ARG A 638 9.89 -1.81 -0.25
CA ARG A 638 10.79 -2.86 0.30
C ARG A 638 10.79 -3.01 1.84
N GLN A 639 9.90 -2.36 2.55
CA GLN A 639 9.83 -2.33 4.00
C GLN A 639 8.85 -3.34 4.62
N SER A 640 7.89 -3.92 3.86
CA SER A 640 6.82 -4.71 4.49
C SER A 640 6.94 -6.23 4.34
N GLY A 641 7.93 -6.78 3.63
CA GLY A 641 8.09 -8.24 3.51
C GLY A 641 6.88 -8.99 2.90
N LEU A 642 5.77 -8.29 2.65
CA LEU A 642 4.57 -8.82 2.02
C LEU A 642 4.80 -8.96 0.51
N THR A 643 4.38 -10.08 -0.03
CA THR A 643 4.45 -10.37 -1.47
C THR A 643 3.61 -9.39 -2.26
N ASP A 644 4.13 -8.92 -3.39
CA ASP A 644 3.32 -8.22 -4.36
C ASP A 644 2.14 -9.12 -4.77
N LEU A 645 0.90 -8.66 -4.57
CA LEU A 645 -0.29 -9.35 -5.03
C LEU A 645 -0.39 -9.17 -6.54
N HIS A 646 -0.34 -10.28 -7.28
CA HIS A 646 -0.36 -10.27 -8.74
C HIS A 646 -1.78 -10.25 -9.29
N PHE A 647 -2.70 -10.98 -8.65
CA PHE A 647 -4.09 -11.18 -9.10
C PHE A 647 -5.11 -10.51 -8.20
N ALA A 648 -4.88 -10.50 -6.91
CA ALA A 648 -5.79 -9.90 -5.95
C ALA A 648 -5.71 -8.37 -5.95
N HIS A 649 -6.88 -7.75 -5.99
CA HIS A 649 -7.06 -6.32 -5.76
C HIS A 649 -7.78 -6.12 -4.44
N ILE A 650 -7.09 -5.62 -3.43
CA ILE A 650 -7.57 -5.52 -2.04
C ILE A 650 -9.01 -4.98 -1.95
N ARG A 651 -9.34 -3.96 -2.74
CA ARG A 651 -10.68 -3.36 -2.74
C ARG A 651 -11.71 -4.14 -3.58
N LYS A 652 -11.37 -4.50 -4.82
CA LYS A 652 -12.29 -5.23 -5.71
C LYS A 652 -12.61 -6.62 -5.16
N ASP A 653 -11.61 -7.26 -4.55
CA ASP A 653 -11.70 -8.59 -4.00
C ASP A 653 -11.93 -8.59 -2.47
N ARG A 654 -12.52 -7.51 -1.92
CA ARG A 654 -12.79 -7.38 -0.48
C ARG A 654 -13.56 -8.58 0.08
N GLN A 655 -14.59 -9.04 -0.61
CA GLN A 655 -15.37 -10.22 -0.19
C GLN A 655 -14.51 -11.49 -0.15
N LEU A 656 -13.60 -11.66 -1.13
CA LEU A 656 -12.65 -12.78 -1.13
C LEU A 656 -11.67 -12.68 0.05
N LEU A 657 -11.22 -11.48 0.37
CA LEU A 657 -10.33 -11.24 1.51
C LEU A 657 -11.02 -11.54 2.85
N GLU A 658 -12.24 -11.04 3.04
CA GLU A 658 -13.03 -11.31 4.24
C GLU A 658 -13.27 -12.82 4.39
N ARG A 659 -13.61 -13.48 3.29
CA ARG A 659 -13.82 -14.94 3.26
C ARG A 659 -12.53 -15.73 3.54
N ALA A 660 -11.42 -15.33 2.93
CA ALA A 660 -10.12 -15.95 3.18
C ALA A 660 -9.70 -15.82 4.66
N ARG A 661 -10.02 -14.70 5.30
CA ARG A 661 -9.74 -14.49 6.73
C ARG A 661 -10.58 -15.42 7.61
N GLU A 662 -11.89 -15.55 7.35
CA GLU A 662 -12.77 -16.46 8.09
C GLU A 662 -12.24 -17.89 8.02
N LEU A 663 -11.86 -18.33 6.83
CA LEU A 663 -11.36 -19.68 6.58
C LEU A 663 -9.96 -19.92 7.15
N ALA A 664 -9.13 -18.89 7.27
CA ALA A 664 -7.76 -19.04 7.73
C ALA A 664 -7.66 -19.60 9.15
N ASP A 665 -8.58 -19.22 10.05
CA ASP A 665 -8.62 -19.71 11.43
C ASP A 665 -9.00 -21.20 11.49
N GLU A 666 -9.73 -21.72 10.50
CA GLU A 666 -10.09 -23.13 10.37
C GLU A 666 -8.96 -23.95 9.71
N LEU A 667 -8.23 -23.31 8.77
CA LEU A 667 -7.20 -23.94 7.95
C LEU A 667 -5.80 -23.92 8.59
N VAL A 668 -5.60 -23.11 9.61
CA VAL A 668 -4.29 -22.92 10.25
C VAL A 668 -3.72 -24.21 10.87
N ASP A 669 -4.59 -25.09 11.32
CA ASP A 669 -4.22 -26.38 11.94
C ASP A 669 -4.09 -27.52 10.93
N LEU A 670 -4.39 -27.30 9.65
CA LEU A 670 -4.25 -28.33 8.61
C LEU A 670 -2.77 -28.50 8.22
N GLU A 671 -2.30 -29.72 8.33
CA GLU A 671 -1.03 -30.12 7.73
C GLU A 671 -1.21 -30.51 6.27
N GLY A 672 -0.16 -30.36 5.47
CA GLY A 672 -0.13 -30.80 4.08
C GLY A 672 0.13 -29.71 3.06
N PRO A 673 -0.27 -29.86 1.78
CA PRO A 673 0.15 -29.02 0.67
C PRO A 673 -0.11 -27.52 0.86
N LEU A 674 -1.21 -27.15 1.55
CA LEU A 674 -1.50 -25.75 1.86
C LEU A 674 -0.48 -25.18 2.84
N ARG A 675 -0.17 -25.92 3.91
CA ARG A 675 0.80 -25.51 4.91
C ARG A 675 2.20 -25.37 4.30
N ASP A 676 2.62 -26.38 3.53
CA ASP A 676 3.91 -26.39 2.84
C ASP A 676 4.05 -25.18 1.90
N GLU A 677 2.98 -24.82 1.17
CA GLU A 677 2.99 -23.68 0.26
C GLU A 677 3.09 -22.35 1.03
N VAL A 678 2.34 -22.21 2.14
CA VAL A 678 2.40 -21.02 2.99
C VAL A 678 3.79 -20.88 3.60
N GLU A 679 4.35 -21.92 4.19
CA GLU A 679 5.70 -21.89 4.77
C GLU A 679 6.77 -21.54 3.72
N ARG A 680 6.66 -22.07 2.51
CA ARG A 680 7.56 -21.74 1.40
C ARG A 680 7.48 -20.27 1.01
N LEU A 681 6.26 -19.72 0.89
CA LEU A 681 6.04 -18.32 0.50
C LEU A 681 6.57 -17.33 1.55
N PHE A 682 6.57 -17.75 2.80
CA PHE A 682 6.99 -16.92 3.93
C PHE A 682 8.38 -17.30 4.47
N ALA A 683 9.05 -18.33 3.91
CA ALA A 683 10.40 -18.71 4.30
C ALA A 683 11.39 -17.54 4.12
N GLY A 684 12.04 -17.15 5.21
CA GLY A 684 13.02 -16.05 5.23
C GLY A 684 12.39 -14.64 5.13
N ARG A 685 11.06 -14.51 5.14
CA ARG A 685 10.37 -13.22 5.17
C ARG A 685 9.95 -12.89 6.60
N ASP A 686 10.35 -11.73 7.06
CA ASP A 686 9.91 -11.24 8.37
C ASP A 686 8.52 -10.62 8.27
N LEU A 687 7.49 -11.42 8.58
CA LEU A 687 6.10 -10.94 8.66
C LEU A 687 5.84 -10.10 9.92
N SER A 688 6.81 -9.96 10.83
CA SER A 688 6.69 -9.07 11.99
C SER A 688 6.75 -7.59 11.60
N ALA A 689 7.04 -7.31 10.34
CA ALA A 689 7.15 -5.96 9.78
C ALA A 689 5.81 -5.32 9.40
N GLY A 690 4.68 -6.03 9.58
CA GLY A 690 3.34 -5.47 9.42
C GLY A 690 2.90 -4.66 10.62
#